data_470358837d1cb9eb049202eca9a717c1
#
_entry.id   470358837d1cb9eb049202eca9a717c1
#
_cell.length_a   1.000
_cell.length_b   1.000
_cell.length_c   1.000
_cell.angle_alpha   90.00
_cell.angle_beta   90.00
_cell.angle_gamma   90.00
#
_symmetry.space_group_name_H-M   'P 1'
#
loop_
_entity.id
_entity.type
_entity.pdbx_description
1 polymer ?
#
loop_
_entity_poly.entity_id
_entity_poly.type
_entity_poly.pdbx_seq_one_letter_code
_entity_poly.pdbx_strand_id
1 'polypeptide(L)'
;MKKRLFSLLCLLGAVSGLFAGDTAYLFSYFINDSRDGLHLAYSLDGLTWTPLNHGKSFLIPTVGKDRLMRDPSICQAPDGTFHMVWTSSWTDRIIGYASSPDLIHWSEQRSIPVMMHEPAAHNCWAPELFYDEPSQTYYIFWATTIPRRHKEVPVIESEKGLNHRIYYVTTKDFNTFSETKLFFNPDFSVIDAAIVRDPVMKDLIMVVKNENSLPAEKNLRITRTTRIEDGFPTTVSPSITGNYWCEGPAPLFVDDALYVYFDKYRNHQYGAVCSRDHGKTWEDVSDRVSFPRGTRHGTAFTVEKAVLDKLLRIHHFNPLIPDNIADPSLSKFGDTYYLYGTTDIDKGLSQAGTPVVWKSKDFVNWSFDGSHIVGFDWHKGHEYVNAKGEKKTGYFRYWAPGRVVEKNGEYYLYTTFVKPDENARTYVLKSDRPEGPFLFAGRNSMSSHSLDGFDQSCIAPDIDGEPFVDDDGTAYLFWRRRMAARMTDDWQHLTGDTVVMSTARQGYSEGPVMFKRKGIYYYIYTLRGNQNYVNAYMMSRQSPLSGFEKPEGNDIFLFSSIADNVWGPGHGNVFYNEETDDYIFVYLEYGDGGTTRQVYANRMEFNEDGTIKTLVPDEKGVGYLAVSQEQRENKALKASFSASSVRSPRTSKVEIETQPNCPLADKTSLVKVERTHIYHPGNAGDRSNGTRWMAETNDDHPWLMVDLGEAMQVTECQFAFVHPAEGHAWHLEKSNDGTNWQPCAGVKEVKACSPHVATVGDKVRYLRLHIDKGAAGLWEWKIY
;
A
#
# COMPACT_ATOMS: atom_id res chain seq x y z
N MET A 1 72.22 -32.74 2.19
CA MET A 1 70.88 -33.31 2.35
C MET A 1 69.94 -32.24 2.91
N LYS A 2 69.10 -31.62 2.11
CA LYS A 2 67.87 -30.93 2.46
C LYS A 2 67.19 -30.55 1.14
N LYS A 3 66.12 -31.26 0.80
CA LYS A 3 65.25 -31.00 -0.33
C LYS A 3 64.41 -29.78 -0.04
N ARG A 4 64.43 -28.78 -0.92
CA ARG A 4 63.46 -27.68 -0.93
C ARG A 4 62.33 -28.05 -1.91
N LEU A 5 61.11 -28.12 -1.39
CA LEU A 5 59.89 -28.29 -2.11
C LEU A 5 59.40 -26.90 -2.58
N PHE A 6 59.30 -26.70 -3.90
CA PHE A 6 58.63 -25.54 -4.48
C PHE A 6 57.15 -25.84 -4.56
N SER A 7 56.33 -25.11 -3.82
CA SER A 7 54.87 -25.12 -3.98
C SER A 7 54.47 -24.12 -5.05
N LEU A 8 53.98 -24.64 -6.16
CA LEU A 8 53.35 -23.89 -7.24
C LEU A 8 51.89 -23.61 -6.80
N LEU A 9 51.57 -22.37 -6.47
CA LEU A 9 50.19 -21.93 -6.25
C LEU A 9 49.54 -21.66 -7.60
N CYS A 10 48.71 -22.60 -8.06
CA CYS A 10 47.75 -22.32 -9.15
C CYS A 10 46.62 -21.48 -8.59
N LEU A 11 46.53 -20.20 -8.95
CA LEU A 11 45.32 -19.42 -8.85
C LEU A 11 44.34 -19.95 -9.91
N LEU A 12 43.43 -20.82 -9.49
CA LEU A 12 42.21 -21.08 -10.23
C LEU A 12 41.26 -19.92 -9.95
N GLY A 13 41.12 -19.03 -10.92
CA GLY A 13 40.01 -18.10 -10.97
C GLY A 13 38.70 -18.91 -11.07
N ALA A 14 37.94 -18.93 -10.00
CA ALA A 14 36.59 -19.45 -10.04
C ALA A 14 35.73 -18.48 -10.86
N VAL A 15 35.54 -18.81 -12.14
CA VAL A 15 34.38 -18.29 -12.88
C VAL A 15 33.20 -19.02 -12.29
N SER A 16 32.48 -18.35 -11.36
CA SER A 16 31.19 -18.82 -10.90
C SER A 16 30.19 -18.69 -12.05
N GLY A 17 30.04 -19.79 -12.81
CA GLY A 17 28.86 -19.96 -13.67
C GLY A 17 27.64 -19.99 -12.76
N LEU A 18 26.82 -18.96 -12.81
CA LEU A 18 25.47 -18.94 -12.22
C LEU A 18 24.70 -20.11 -12.84
N PHE A 19 24.23 -21.02 -12.00
CA PHE A 19 23.33 -22.08 -12.43
C PHE A 19 21.97 -21.45 -12.79
N ALA A 20 21.30 -21.95 -13.83
CA ALA A 20 20.01 -21.48 -14.36
C ALA A 20 18.82 -21.45 -13.35
N GLY A 21 19.07 -21.64 -12.07
CA GLY A 21 18.10 -21.56 -10.97
C GLY A 21 18.29 -20.39 -9.99
N ASP A 22 19.36 -19.57 -10.16
CA ASP A 22 19.73 -18.53 -9.18
C ASP A 22 19.41 -17.11 -9.65
N THR A 23 18.76 -16.95 -10.82
CA THR A 23 18.39 -15.65 -11.39
C THR A 23 16.88 -15.48 -11.51
N ALA A 24 16.45 -14.22 -11.52
CA ALA A 24 15.09 -13.78 -11.82
C ALA A 24 15.14 -12.52 -12.68
N TYR A 25 14.05 -12.22 -13.36
CA TYR A 25 13.93 -11.05 -14.20
C TYR A 25 13.02 -10.02 -13.53
N LEU A 26 13.42 -8.75 -13.55
CA LEU A 26 12.62 -7.63 -13.09
C LEU A 26 12.30 -6.70 -14.25
N PHE A 27 11.17 -6.02 -14.13
CA PHE A 27 10.71 -5.00 -15.07
C PHE A 27 10.30 -3.75 -14.28
N SER A 28 10.99 -2.61 -14.52
CA SER A 28 10.55 -1.31 -14.03
C SER A 28 9.52 -0.74 -14.98
N TYR A 29 8.48 -0.10 -14.46
CA TYR A 29 7.45 0.51 -15.31
C TYR A 29 6.73 1.63 -14.57
N PHE A 30 5.95 2.41 -15.30
CA PHE A 30 4.99 3.35 -14.75
C PHE A 30 3.58 3.00 -15.24
N ILE A 31 2.57 3.56 -14.59
CA ILE A 31 1.16 3.42 -14.98
C ILE A 31 0.53 4.81 -15.11
N ASN A 32 -0.64 4.89 -15.73
CA ASN A 32 -1.47 6.09 -15.86
C ASN A 32 -0.70 7.34 -16.34
N ASP A 33 -0.74 8.41 -15.56
CA ASP A 33 -0.04 9.67 -15.81
C ASP A 33 1.36 9.75 -15.21
N SER A 34 1.85 8.64 -14.61
CA SER A 34 3.18 8.49 -14.01
C SER A 34 3.46 9.32 -12.74
N ARG A 35 2.45 9.87 -12.11
CA ARG A 35 2.60 10.66 -10.87
C ARG A 35 2.65 9.80 -9.61
N ASP A 36 2.16 8.60 -9.69
CA ASP A 36 2.22 7.58 -8.64
C ASP A 36 3.61 6.92 -8.55
N GLY A 37 4.42 7.01 -9.61
CA GLY A 37 5.85 6.71 -9.54
C GLY A 37 6.27 5.35 -10.11
N LEU A 38 7.33 4.79 -9.51
CA LEU A 38 7.99 3.55 -9.92
C LEU A 38 7.15 2.33 -9.54
N HIS A 39 6.89 1.47 -10.51
CA HIS A 39 6.38 0.12 -10.30
C HIS A 39 7.41 -0.91 -10.73
N LEU A 40 7.37 -2.10 -10.11
CA LEU A 40 8.19 -3.24 -10.48
C LEU A 40 7.32 -4.48 -10.69
N ALA A 41 7.69 -5.29 -11.68
CA ALA A 41 7.16 -6.63 -11.88
C ALA A 41 8.32 -7.63 -11.95
N TYR A 42 8.04 -8.91 -11.70
CA TYR A 42 9.01 -9.97 -11.85
C TYR A 42 8.51 -11.06 -12.78
N SER A 43 9.47 -11.78 -13.36
CA SER A 43 9.22 -12.98 -14.15
C SER A 43 10.31 -14.03 -13.86
N LEU A 44 9.95 -15.30 -13.96
CA LEU A 44 10.89 -16.43 -13.88
C LEU A 44 11.12 -17.09 -15.26
N ASP A 45 10.29 -16.75 -16.25
CA ASP A 45 10.28 -17.34 -17.59
C ASP A 45 10.41 -16.29 -18.73
N GLY A 46 10.41 -15.00 -18.40
CA GLY A 46 10.40 -13.89 -19.37
C GLY A 46 9.06 -13.72 -20.09
N LEU A 47 8.05 -14.52 -19.79
CA LEU A 47 6.74 -14.49 -20.46
C LEU A 47 5.64 -13.96 -19.55
N THR A 48 5.60 -14.43 -18.31
CA THR A 48 4.61 -14.04 -17.32
C THR A 48 5.20 -13.05 -16.31
N TRP A 49 4.75 -11.79 -16.36
CA TRP A 49 5.22 -10.73 -15.49
C TRP A 49 4.18 -10.46 -14.39
N THR A 50 4.58 -10.68 -13.15
CA THR A 50 3.73 -10.50 -11.95
C THR A 50 4.11 -9.23 -11.23
N PRO A 51 3.15 -8.35 -10.87
CA PRO A 51 3.48 -7.12 -10.16
C PRO A 51 4.05 -7.42 -8.78
N LEU A 52 5.06 -6.67 -8.38
CA LEU A 52 5.61 -6.65 -7.02
C LEU A 52 4.90 -5.59 -6.17
N ASN A 53 5.09 -5.66 -4.86
CA ASN A 53 4.50 -4.72 -3.90
C ASN A 53 2.98 -4.57 -4.09
N HIS A 54 2.30 -5.68 -4.44
CA HIS A 54 0.85 -5.70 -4.73
C HIS A 54 0.40 -4.68 -5.80
N GLY A 55 1.28 -4.37 -6.75
CA GLY A 55 1.04 -3.36 -7.78
C GLY A 55 1.14 -1.91 -7.29
N LYS A 56 1.66 -1.67 -6.08
CA LYS A 56 1.89 -0.33 -5.54
C LYS A 56 3.23 0.23 -5.97
N SER A 57 3.34 1.54 -5.90
CA SER A 57 4.58 2.26 -6.20
C SER A 57 5.68 1.97 -5.17
N PHE A 58 6.93 1.90 -5.65
CA PHE A 58 8.14 1.79 -4.84
C PHE A 58 8.80 3.15 -4.56
N LEU A 59 8.53 4.15 -5.39
CA LEU A 59 9.08 5.49 -5.27
C LEU A 59 8.21 6.51 -5.99
N ILE A 60 7.77 7.54 -5.26
CA ILE A 60 6.97 8.63 -5.82
C ILE A 60 7.87 9.76 -6.31
N PRO A 61 7.67 10.35 -7.50
CA PRO A 61 8.53 11.40 -8.02
C PRO A 61 8.38 12.71 -7.25
N THR A 62 9.52 13.29 -6.87
CA THR A 62 9.59 14.58 -6.18
C THR A 62 10.34 15.65 -6.97
N VAL A 63 11.09 15.27 -8.01
CA VAL A 63 11.91 16.17 -8.82
C VAL A 63 11.32 16.43 -10.20
N GLY A 64 11.77 17.53 -10.83
CA GLY A 64 11.30 17.97 -12.14
C GLY A 64 10.07 18.86 -12.07
N LYS A 65 9.85 19.61 -13.14
CA LYS A 65 8.77 20.60 -13.24
C LYS A 65 7.37 19.99 -13.07
N ASP A 66 7.14 18.84 -13.68
CA ASP A 66 5.83 18.16 -13.68
C ASP A 66 5.77 17.03 -12.66
N ARG A 67 6.89 16.69 -12.01
CA ARG A 67 7.02 15.56 -11.06
C ARG A 67 6.45 14.26 -11.63
N LEU A 68 6.87 13.91 -12.84
CA LEU A 68 6.54 12.64 -13.48
C LEU A 68 7.65 11.62 -13.21
N MET A 69 7.30 10.35 -13.24
CA MET A 69 8.27 9.25 -13.32
C MET A 69 7.89 8.37 -14.49
N ARG A 70 8.23 8.85 -15.70
CA ARG A 70 8.01 8.09 -16.93
C ARG A 70 9.29 7.40 -17.32
N ASP A 71 9.14 6.31 -18.03
CA ASP A 71 10.25 5.59 -18.65
C ASP A 71 11.39 5.27 -17.63
N PRO A 72 11.09 4.67 -16.45
CA PRO A 72 12.11 4.43 -15.43
C PRO A 72 13.09 3.36 -15.91
N SER A 73 14.36 3.73 -16.05
CA SER A 73 15.44 2.82 -16.42
C SER A 73 16.33 2.50 -15.22
N ILE A 74 16.50 1.21 -14.93
CA ILE A 74 17.26 0.70 -13.78
C ILE A 74 18.45 -0.14 -14.28
N CYS A 75 19.63 0.11 -13.70
CA CYS A 75 20.82 -0.69 -13.89
C CYS A 75 21.44 -1.04 -12.53
N GLN A 76 21.83 -2.32 -12.35
CA GLN A 76 22.56 -2.74 -11.16
C GLN A 76 24.07 -2.56 -11.36
N ALA A 77 24.71 -1.87 -10.41
CA ALA A 77 26.16 -1.68 -10.34
C ALA A 77 26.89 -2.98 -9.90
N PRO A 78 28.19 -3.10 -10.16
CA PRO A 78 28.98 -4.24 -9.68
C PRO A 78 29.05 -4.39 -8.16
N ASP A 79 28.82 -3.30 -7.41
CA ASP A 79 28.75 -3.30 -5.93
C ASP A 79 27.38 -3.70 -5.39
N GLY A 80 26.42 -4.01 -6.29
CA GLY A 80 25.05 -4.38 -5.94
C GLY A 80 24.06 -3.22 -5.87
N THR A 81 24.53 -1.96 -5.92
CA THR A 81 23.65 -0.78 -5.90
C THR A 81 22.83 -0.70 -7.19
N PHE A 82 21.56 -0.40 -7.07
CA PHE A 82 20.68 -0.10 -8.20
C PHE A 82 20.66 1.41 -8.44
N HIS A 83 20.90 1.83 -9.67
CA HIS A 83 20.78 3.21 -10.11
C HIS A 83 19.60 3.33 -11.05
N MET A 84 18.83 4.41 -10.90
CA MET A 84 17.64 4.67 -11.73
C MET A 84 17.64 6.09 -12.26
N VAL A 85 17.28 6.23 -13.54
CA VAL A 85 16.98 7.49 -14.20
C VAL A 85 15.57 7.45 -14.78
N TRP A 86 14.94 8.65 -14.94
CA TRP A 86 13.58 8.74 -15.49
C TRP A 86 13.26 10.09 -16.11
N THR A 87 12.24 10.12 -16.96
CA THR A 87 11.65 11.35 -17.50
C THR A 87 10.84 12.06 -16.41
N SER A 88 11.26 13.25 -15.99
CA SER A 88 10.64 13.99 -14.89
C SER A 88 9.59 15.02 -15.33
N SER A 89 9.52 15.33 -16.63
CA SER A 89 8.63 16.34 -17.22
C SER A 89 8.52 16.18 -18.73
N TRP A 90 7.42 16.69 -19.27
CA TRP A 90 7.22 16.77 -20.73
C TRP A 90 8.14 17.78 -21.44
N THR A 91 8.57 18.82 -20.74
CA THR A 91 9.28 19.95 -21.35
C THR A 91 10.46 20.45 -20.49
N ASP A 92 11.12 19.56 -19.76
CA ASP A 92 12.27 19.92 -18.92
C ASP A 92 13.60 19.56 -19.58
N ARG A 93 14.70 20.17 -19.11
CA ARG A 93 16.07 19.97 -19.57
C ARG A 93 16.90 19.16 -18.58
N ILE A 94 16.22 18.48 -17.68
CA ILE A 94 16.78 17.60 -16.68
C ILE A 94 16.18 16.22 -16.80
N ILE A 95 16.82 15.23 -16.18
CA ILE A 95 16.27 13.92 -15.90
C ILE A 95 16.27 13.68 -14.40
N GLY A 96 15.42 12.81 -13.90
CA GLY A 96 15.42 12.37 -12.50
C GLY A 96 16.47 11.30 -12.27
N TYR A 97 16.95 11.18 -11.02
CA TYR A 97 17.88 10.15 -10.56
C TYR A 97 17.65 9.81 -9.10
N ALA A 98 17.74 8.52 -8.79
CA ALA A 98 17.84 7.96 -7.43
C ALA A 98 18.64 6.66 -7.46
N SER A 99 19.14 6.22 -6.29
CA SER A 99 19.79 4.93 -6.13
C SER A 99 19.19 4.15 -4.96
N SER A 100 19.35 2.81 -5.00
CA SER A 100 18.84 1.94 -3.96
C SER A 100 19.77 0.73 -3.76
N PRO A 101 19.99 0.30 -2.51
CA PRO A 101 20.73 -0.93 -2.25
C PRO A 101 19.89 -2.20 -2.46
N ASP A 102 18.56 -2.09 -2.56
CA ASP A 102 17.65 -3.25 -2.49
C ASP A 102 16.33 -3.08 -3.26
N LEU A 103 16.16 -2.00 -4.04
CA LEU A 103 14.94 -1.60 -4.76
C LEU A 103 13.74 -1.24 -3.85
N ILE A 104 13.91 -1.29 -2.54
CA ILE A 104 12.89 -0.93 -1.54
C ILE A 104 13.21 0.44 -0.92
N HIS A 105 14.46 0.63 -0.50
CA HIS A 105 14.92 1.85 0.16
C HIS A 105 15.67 2.71 -0.85
N TRP A 106 15.09 3.83 -1.22
CA TRP A 106 15.63 4.75 -2.22
C TRP A 106 16.32 5.94 -1.57
N SER A 107 17.40 6.41 -2.20
CA SER A 107 18.08 7.65 -1.83
C SER A 107 17.16 8.87 -2.03
N GLU A 108 17.58 10.02 -1.51
CA GLU A 108 17.00 11.29 -1.92
C GLU A 108 17.09 11.45 -3.45
N GLN A 109 15.98 11.88 -4.05
CA GLN A 109 15.88 12.07 -5.49
C GLN A 109 16.62 13.34 -5.91
N ARG A 110 17.33 13.27 -7.03
CA ARG A 110 18.10 14.38 -7.58
C ARG A 110 17.76 14.64 -9.04
N SER A 111 17.93 15.86 -9.47
CA SER A 111 17.87 16.25 -10.89
C SER A 111 19.26 16.24 -11.50
N ILE A 112 19.44 15.57 -12.64
CA ILE A 112 20.68 15.66 -13.43
C ILE A 112 20.43 16.66 -14.56
N PRO A 113 21.20 17.79 -14.63
CA PRO A 113 20.97 18.90 -15.55
C PRO A 113 21.57 18.65 -16.95
N VAL A 114 21.13 17.57 -17.60
CA VAL A 114 21.75 17.03 -18.83
C VAL A 114 21.69 17.94 -20.06
N MET A 115 20.68 18.82 -20.17
CA MET A 115 20.51 19.77 -21.30
C MET A 115 20.45 21.25 -20.89
N MET A 116 20.84 21.58 -19.66
CA MET A 116 20.78 22.97 -19.18
C MET A 116 21.69 23.92 -19.96
N HIS A 117 22.77 23.41 -20.56
CA HIS A 117 23.71 24.18 -21.43
C HIS A 117 23.10 24.53 -22.80
N GLU A 118 22.00 23.90 -23.21
CA GLU A 118 21.30 24.15 -24.48
C GLU A 118 19.91 24.75 -24.20
N PRO A 119 19.79 26.09 -24.17
CA PRO A 119 18.51 26.73 -23.84
C PRO A 119 17.37 26.42 -24.78
N ALA A 120 17.67 26.02 -26.02
CA ALA A 120 16.67 25.65 -27.02
C ALA A 120 16.21 24.21 -26.93
N ALA A 121 16.81 23.38 -26.08
CA ALA A 121 16.35 22.00 -25.89
C ALA A 121 14.92 21.96 -25.34
N HIS A 122 14.05 21.22 -26.00
CA HIS A 122 12.62 21.17 -25.69
C HIS A 122 12.31 20.18 -24.56
N ASN A 123 13.00 19.06 -24.52
CA ASN A 123 12.68 17.91 -23.65
C ASN A 123 13.89 17.03 -23.39
N CYS A 124 13.79 16.17 -22.37
CA CYS A 124 14.69 15.04 -22.11
C CYS A 124 13.81 13.82 -21.83
N TRP A 125 13.50 13.01 -22.87
CA TRP A 125 12.57 11.89 -22.77
C TRP A 125 13.29 10.56 -22.79
N ALA A 126 12.67 9.61 -22.09
CA ALA A 126 13.09 8.21 -22.04
C ALA A 126 14.61 8.06 -21.80
N PRO A 127 15.12 8.57 -20.66
CA PRO A 127 16.51 8.35 -20.34
C PRO A 127 16.74 6.88 -20.06
N GLU A 128 17.79 6.32 -20.65
CA GLU A 128 18.20 4.94 -20.46
C GLU A 128 19.60 4.88 -19.84
N LEU A 129 19.83 3.92 -18.98
CA LEU A 129 21.04 3.73 -18.23
C LEU A 129 21.71 2.41 -18.61
N PHE A 130 22.95 2.49 -19.10
CA PHE A 130 23.76 1.34 -19.47
C PHE A 130 25.12 1.39 -18.78
N TYR A 131 25.50 0.31 -18.10
CA TYR A 131 26.85 0.14 -17.54
C TYR A 131 27.74 -0.63 -18.50
N ASP A 132 28.81 0.03 -18.95
CA ASP A 132 29.83 -0.63 -19.77
C ASP A 132 30.91 -1.19 -18.85
N GLU A 133 30.89 -2.51 -18.65
CA GLU A 133 31.81 -3.21 -17.76
C GLU A 133 33.29 -3.05 -18.18
N PRO A 134 33.67 -3.11 -19.48
CA PRO A 134 35.07 -2.95 -19.90
C PRO A 134 35.65 -1.58 -19.52
N SER A 135 34.90 -0.51 -19.66
CA SER A 135 35.34 0.86 -19.32
C SER A 135 35.01 1.26 -17.89
N GLN A 136 34.23 0.44 -17.16
CA GLN A 136 33.69 0.76 -15.82
C GLN A 136 32.98 2.13 -15.80
N THR A 137 32.15 2.38 -16.81
CA THR A 137 31.52 3.67 -17.04
C THR A 137 30.03 3.51 -17.29
N TYR A 138 29.21 4.32 -16.65
CA TYR A 138 27.79 4.44 -16.93
C TYR A 138 27.56 5.41 -18.07
N TYR A 139 26.78 4.98 -19.04
CA TYR A 139 26.25 5.79 -20.12
C TYR A 139 24.79 6.09 -19.82
N ILE A 140 24.44 7.37 -19.77
CA ILE A 140 23.06 7.84 -19.65
C ILE A 140 22.70 8.53 -20.94
N PHE A 141 21.71 8.04 -21.68
CA PHE A 141 21.31 8.60 -22.96
C PHE A 141 19.80 8.80 -23.00
N TRP A 142 19.36 9.83 -23.71
CA TRP A 142 17.95 10.26 -23.74
C TRP A 142 17.63 10.92 -25.08
N ALA A 143 16.32 11.04 -25.39
CA ALA A 143 15.84 11.72 -26.58
C ALA A 143 15.58 13.20 -26.34
N THR A 144 16.12 14.07 -27.22
CA THR A 144 15.89 15.52 -27.18
C THR A 144 15.61 16.07 -28.56
N THR A 145 14.61 16.98 -28.64
CA THR A 145 14.44 17.87 -29.79
C THR A 145 15.09 19.22 -29.50
N ILE A 146 15.95 19.67 -30.42
CA ILE A 146 16.44 21.06 -30.46
C ILE A 146 15.85 21.72 -31.71
N PRO A 147 14.91 22.65 -31.56
CA PRO A 147 14.20 23.26 -32.70
C PRO A 147 15.16 23.83 -33.74
N ARG A 148 14.86 23.58 -35.03
CA ARG A 148 15.65 24.01 -36.20
C ARG A 148 17.01 23.33 -36.37
N ARG A 149 17.38 22.38 -35.51
CA ARG A 149 18.54 21.49 -35.70
C ARG A 149 18.09 20.23 -36.47
N HIS A 150 18.98 19.59 -37.21
CA HIS A 150 18.69 18.34 -37.96
C HIS A 150 17.59 18.49 -39.02
N LYS A 151 17.61 19.59 -39.78
CA LYS A 151 16.60 19.89 -40.79
C LYS A 151 16.60 18.96 -42.01
N GLU A 152 17.64 18.15 -42.13
CA GLU A 152 17.79 17.08 -43.13
C GLU A 152 16.72 15.99 -42.98
N VAL A 153 16.16 15.81 -41.80
CA VAL A 153 15.06 14.89 -41.55
C VAL A 153 13.76 15.67 -41.44
N PRO A 154 12.83 15.48 -42.39
CA PRO A 154 11.55 16.19 -42.40
C PRO A 154 10.62 15.65 -41.29
N VAL A 155 9.99 16.56 -40.55
CA VAL A 155 8.94 16.26 -39.57
C VAL A 155 7.68 17.03 -39.90
N ILE A 156 6.53 16.44 -39.60
CA ILE A 156 5.23 17.07 -39.88
C ILE A 156 4.78 17.96 -38.71
N GLU A 157 4.08 19.04 -39.02
CA GLU A 157 3.55 20.00 -38.05
C GLU A 157 2.54 19.37 -37.09
N SER A 158 1.77 18.39 -37.54
CA SER A 158 0.79 17.68 -36.69
C SER A 158 1.38 17.00 -35.46
N GLU A 159 2.66 16.73 -35.45
CA GLU A 159 3.41 16.21 -34.29
C GLU A 159 4.24 17.31 -33.59
N LYS A 160 3.78 18.55 -33.66
CA LYS A 160 4.44 19.71 -33.04
C LYS A 160 5.86 19.97 -33.53
N GLY A 161 6.24 19.41 -34.70
CA GLY A 161 7.56 19.57 -35.30
C GLY A 161 8.70 18.96 -34.47
N LEU A 162 8.43 17.98 -33.62
CA LEU A 162 9.45 17.33 -32.78
C LEU A 162 10.32 16.39 -33.63
N ASN A 163 11.61 16.71 -33.69
CA ASN A 163 12.62 15.97 -34.44
C ASN A 163 13.75 15.56 -33.48
N HIS A 164 13.57 14.42 -32.85
CA HIS A 164 14.41 13.94 -31.77
C HIS A 164 15.72 13.30 -32.25
N ARG A 165 16.75 13.44 -31.44
CA ARG A 165 18.02 12.71 -31.49
C ARG A 165 18.38 12.20 -30.14
N ILE A 166 19.20 11.15 -30.09
CA ILE A 166 19.70 10.61 -28.83
C ILE A 166 20.99 11.34 -28.46
N TYR A 167 21.00 11.92 -27.26
CA TYR A 167 22.15 12.55 -26.61
C TYR A 167 22.59 11.71 -25.42
N TYR A 168 23.81 11.91 -24.91
CA TYR A 168 24.32 11.17 -23.78
C TYR A 168 25.31 11.99 -22.94
N VAL A 169 25.47 11.54 -21.71
CA VAL A 169 26.58 11.83 -20.80
C VAL A 169 27.14 10.53 -20.24
N THR A 170 28.35 10.58 -19.71
CA THR A 170 28.96 9.48 -18.97
C THR A 170 29.25 9.89 -17.53
N THR A 171 29.24 8.90 -16.63
CA THR A 171 29.61 9.07 -15.23
C THR A 171 30.19 7.78 -14.67
N LYS A 172 30.97 7.89 -13.58
CA LYS A 172 31.45 6.76 -12.79
C LYS A 172 30.87 6.72 -11.37
N ASP A 173 30.28 7.83 -10.91
CA ASP A 173 29.92 8.06 -9.51
C ASP A 173 28.55 8.75 -9.32
N PHE A 174 27.87 9.07 -10.41
CA PHE A 174 26.63 9.85 -10.44
C PHE A 174 26.70 11.23 -9.75
N ASN A 175 27.92 11.73 -9.50
CA ASN A 175 28.18 13.06 -8.98
C ASN A 175 28.86 13.96 -10.01
N THR A 176 29.73 13.36 -10.82
CA THR A 176 30.44 14.03 -11.90
C THR A 176 30.01 13.44 -13.25
N PHE A 177 29.75 14.32 -14.21
CA PHE A 177 29.25 13.93 -15.54
C PHE A 177 30.13 14.53 -16.62
N SER A 178 30.27 13.80 -17.72
CA SER A 178 30.92 14.38 -18.94
C SER A 178 30.05 15.50 -19.52
N GLU A 179 30.63 16.24 -20.46
CA GLU A 179 29.83 17.09 -21.33
C GLU A 179 28.81 16.28 -22.13
N THR A 180 27.62 16.87 -22.38
CA THR A 180 26.59 16.25 -23.22
C THR A 180 27.07 16.20 -24.67
N LYS A 181 26.92 15.04 -25.29
CA LYS A 181 27.26 14.78 -26.69
C LYS A 181 26.10 14.14 -27.44
N LEU A 182 26.13 14.31 -28.77
CA LEU A 182 25.21 13.56 -29.65
C LEU A 182 25.64 12.10 -29.68
N PHE A 183 24.71 11.19 -29.40
CA PHE A 183 24.97 9.77 -29.34
C PHE A 183 24.57 9.05 -30.62
N PHE A 184 23.33 9.33 -31.11
CA PHE A 184 22.82 8.67 -32.29
C PHE A 184 21.99 9.63 -33.16
N ASN A 185 22.34 9.71 -34.46
CA ASN A 185 21.73 10.63 -35.43
C ASN A 185 21.42 9.88 -36.75
N PRO A 186 20.35 9.09 -36.78
CA PRO A 186 19.91 8.43 -38.01
C PRO A 186 19.17 9.40 -38.96
N ASP A 187 18.77 8.90 -40.11
CA ASP A 187 17.98 9.63 -41.13
C ASP A 187 16.48 9.74 -40.82
N PHE A 188 16.10 9.51 -39.55
CA PHE A 188 14.72 9.62 -39.05
C PHE A 188 14.70 10.24 -37.64
N SER A 189 13.51 10.70 -37.21
CA SER A 189 13.31 11.12 -35.82
C SER A 189 13.34 9.91 -34.91
N VAL A 190 14.22 9.89 -33.89
CA VAL A 190 14.51 8.73 -33.05
C VAL A 190 14.28 9.04 -31.58
N ILE A 191 13.55 8.16 -30.90
CA ILE A 191 13.37 8.16 -29.44
C ILE A 191 13.60 6.75 -28.88
N ASP A 192 13.52 6.60 -27.58
CA ASP A 192 13.46 5.33 -26.82
C ASP A 192 14.58 4.37 -27.26
N ALA A 193 15.83 4.76 -27.04
CA ALA A 193 16.97 3.88 -27.26
C ALA A 193 17.22 3.00 -26.03
N ALA A 194 17.46 1.71 -26.20
CA ALA A 194 17.84 0.78 -25.15
C ALA A 194 18.99 -0.13 -25.63
N ILE A 195 19.93 -0.44 -24.75
CA ILE A 195 21.13 -1.22 -25.11
C ILE A 195 21.19 -2.51 -24.29
N VAL A 196 21.49 -3.61 -24.95
CA VAL A 196 21.79 -4.90 -24.31
C VAL A 196 23.07 -5.48 -24.86
N ARG A 197 23.87 -6.12 -23.98
CA ARG A 197 25.05 -6.88 -24.39
C ARG A 197 24.68 -8.32 -24.74
N ASP A 198 25.04 -8.76 -25.94
CA ASP A 198 24.87 -10.16 -26.35
C ASP A 198 25.78 -11.05 -25.49
N PRO A 199 25.25 -12.03 -24.77
CA PRO A 199 26.06 -12.87 -23.86
C PRO A 199 27.02 -13.81 -24.61
N VAL A 200 26.74 -14.11 -25.89
CA VAL A 200 27.54 -15.02 -26.73
C VAL A 200 28.45 -14.23 -27.66
N MET A 201 27.88 -13.35 -28.46
CA MET A 201 28.61 -12.56 -29.47
C MET A 201 29.46 -11.45 -28.84
N LYS A 202 29.15 -11.06 -27.60
CA LYS A 202 29.84 -9.99 -26.81
C LYS A 202 29.71 -8.59 -27.41
N ASP A 203 29.03 -8.39 -28.51
CA ASP A 203 28.70 -7.07 -29.05
C ASP A 203 27.49 -6.42 -28.35
N LEU A 204 27.25 -5.17 -28.64
CA LEU A 204 26.14 -4.38 -28.13
C LEU A 204 25.06 -4.26 -29.19
N ILE A 205 23.84 -4.54 -28.80
CA ILE A 205 22.64 -4.34 -29.61
C ILE A 205 21.90 -3.15 -29.04
N MET A 206 21.71 -2.12 -29.85
CA MET A 206 20.86 -0.98 -29.51
C MET A 206 19.55 -1.11 -30.26
N VAL A 207 18.44 -1.10 -29.52
CA VAL A 207 17.07 -1.03 -30.04
C VAL A 207 16.62 0.40 -29.97
N VAL A 208 16.02 0.92 -31.05
CA VAL A 208 15.54 2.30 -31.12
C VAL A 208 14.14 2.34 -31.75
N LYS A 209 13.35 3.34 -31.36
CA LYS A 209 12.09 3.63 -31.99
C LYS A 209 12.26 4.62 -33.14
N ASN A 210 11.84 4.26 -34.33
CA ASN A 210 11.60 5.21 -35.40
C ASN A 210 10.30 5.97 -35.16
N GLU A 211 10.41 7.29 -34.92
CA GLU A 211 9.30 8.13 -34.54
C GLU A 211 8.64 8.86 -35.74
N ASN A 212 9.10 8.58 -36.97
CA ASN A 212 8.56 9.21 -38.16
C ASN A 212 7.05 8.96 -38.32
N SER A 213 6.35 9.99 -38.78
CA SER A 213 4.89 9.98 -38.99
C SER A 213 4.49 10.03 -40.45
N LEU A 214 5.40 10.42 -41.37
CA LEU A 214 5.21 10.37 -42.81
C LEU A 214 6.46 9.83 -43.52
N PRO A 215 6.40 8.59 -44.03
CA PRO A 215 5.33 7.59 -43.73
C PRO A 215 5.29 7.28 -42.25
N ALA A 216 4.13 6.84 -41.74
CA ALA A 216 4.00 6.46 -40.35
C ALA A 216 4.78 5.17 -40.09
N GLU A 217 5.90 5.29 -39.39
CA GLU A 217 6.77 4.17 -39.04
C GLU A 217 6.43 3.63 -37.64
N LYS A 218 6.65 4.41 -36.61
CA LYS A 218 6.29 4.09 -35.19
C LYS A 218 6.62 2.65 -34.81
N ASN A 219 7.80 2.17 -35.22
CA ASN A 219 8.26 0.78 -35.08
C ASN A 219 9.65 0.73 -34.46
N LEU A 220 10.08 -0.47 -34.07
CA LEU A 220 11.39 -0.71 -33.48
C LEU A 220 12.38 -1.22 -34.51
N ARG A 221 13.63 -0.79 -34.40
CA ARG A 221 14.76 -1.17 -35.24
C ARG A 221 16.01 -1.40 -34.41
N ILE A 222 16.99 -2.13 -34.92
CA ILE A 222 18.25 -2.40 -34.22
C ILE A 222 19.46 -1.92 -35.02
N THR A 223 20.51 -1.58 -34.29
CA THR A 223 21.89 -1.41 -34.79
C THR A 223 22.86 -2.05 -33.82
N ARG A 224 24.11 -2.32 -34.24
CA ARG A 224 25.09 -3.06 -33.45
C ARG A 224 26.45 -2.42 -33.48
N THR A 225 27.20 -2.57 -32.38
CA THR A 225 28.62 -2.20 -32.28
C THR A 225 29.34 -3.16 -31.36
N THR A 226 30.64 -3.26 -31.49
CA THR A 226 31.47 -4.08 -30.58
C THR A 226 31.89 -3.31 -29.33
N ARG A 227 31.97 -1.98 -29.42
CA ARG A 227 32.37 -1.08 -28.32
C ARG A 227 31.49 0.16 -28.33
N ILE A 228 31.01 0.58 -27.17
CA ILE A 228 30.14 1.75 -27.06
C ILE A 228 30.87 3.06 -27.39
N GLU A 229 32.18 3.13 -27.13
CA GLU A 229 32.98 4.32 -27.41
C GLU A 229 33.15 4.61 -28.91
N ASP A 230 33.04 3.58 -29.76
CA ASP A 230 33.11 3.70 -31.21
C ASP A 230 31.78 4.22 -31.81
N GLY A 231 30.72 4.32 -30.96
CA GLY A 231 29.37 4.68 -31.35
C GLY A 231 28.66 3.54 -32.09
N PHE A 232 27.42 3.79 -32.49
CA PHE A 232 26.59 2.88 -33.26
C PHE A 232 26.46 3.34 -34.70
N PRO A 233 26.54 2.42 -35.70
CA PRO A 233 26.19 2.74 -37.08
C PRO A 233 24.80 3.34 -37.18
N THR A 234 24.65 4.45 -37.93
CA THR A 234 23.35 5.09 -38.16
C THR A 234 22.44 4.32 -39.10
N THR A 235 22.99 3.38 -39.85
CA THR A 235 22.20 2.40 -40.61
C THR A 235 21.60 1.38 -39.65
N VAL A 236 20.29 1.26 -39.68
CA VAL A 236 19.53 0.36 -38.81
C VAL A 236 18.90 -0.78 -39.62
N SER A 237 18.46 -1.83 -38.93
CA SER A 237 17.71 -2.94 -39.53
C SER A 237 16.38 -2.48 -40.12
N PRO A 238 15.71 -3.29 -40.94
CA PRO A 238 14.27 -3.20 -41.12
C PRO A 238 13.53 -3.25 -39.77
N SER A 239 12.23 -2.90 -39.76
CA SER A 239 11.40 -3.06 -38.56
C SER A 239 11.51 -4.48 -38.02
N ILE A 240 11.73 -4.60 -36.68
CA ILE A 240 11.69 -5.88 -35.97
C ILE A 240 10.30 -6.19 -35.40
N THR A 241 9.37 -5.22 -35.46
CA THR A 241 7.99 -5.33 -34.97
C THR A 241 6.99 -5.42 -36.10
N GLY A 242 5.78 -5.87 -35.80
CA GLY A 242 4.68 -6.00 -36.76
C GLY A 242 4.09 -4.66 -37.23
N ASN A 243 3.01 -4.72 -37.98
CA ASN A 243 2.31 -3.54 -38.50
C ASN A 243 1.39 -2.91 -37.45
N TYR A 244 1.96 -2.44 -36.35
CA TYR A 244 1.32 -1.72 -35.26
C TYR A 244 2.26 -0.68 -34.67
N TRP A 245 1.71 0.34 -34.04
CA TRP A 245 2.51 1.35 -33.38
C TRP A 245 2.97 0.88 -32.01
N CYS A 246 4.25 1.02 -31.73
CA CYS A 246 4.86 0.63 -30.46
C CYS A 246 5.97 1.58 -30.06
N GLU A 247 6.30 1.54 -28.76
CA GLU A 247 7.34 2.38 -28.14
C GLU A 247 7.96 1.66 -26.94
N GLY A 248 9.00 2.26 -26.37
CA GLY A 248 9.59 1.78 -25.13
C GLY A 248 10.22 0.40 -25.22
N PRO A 249 11.25 0.16 -26.07
CA PRO A 249 11.89 -1.13 -26.16
C PRO A 249 12.65 -1.47 -24.87
N ALA A 250 12.40 -2.66 -24.31
CA ALA A 250 13.12 -3.20 -23.17
C ALA A 250 13.75 -4.56 -23.58
N PRO A 251 15.00 -4.56 -24.11
CA PRO A 251 15.68 -5.76 -24.52
C PRO A 251 16.20 -6.56 -23.31
N LEU A 252 16.00 -7.89 -23.33
CA LEU A 252 16.46 -8.80 -22.29
C LEU A 252 16.81 -10.16 -22.90
N PHE A 253 17.94 -10.72 -22.52
CA PHE A 253 18.23 -12.13 -22.75
C PHE A 253 17.59 -12.99 -21.65
N VAL A 254 16.71 -13.89 -22.08
CA VAL A 254 16.12 -14.93 -21.25
C VAL A 254 16.66 -16.25 -21.78
N ASP A 255 17.47 -16.94 -20.99
CA ASP A 255 18.33 -18.02 -21.47
C ASP A 255 19.13 -17.56 -22.69
N ASP A 256 19.04 -18.27 -23.81
CA ASP A 256 19.75 -17.95 -25.07
C ASP A 256 18.91 -17.12 -26.06
N ALA A 257 17.70 -16.67 -25.67
CA ALA A 257 16.79 -15.91 -26.54
C ALA A 257 16.77 -14.44 -26.17
N LEU A 258 16.87 -13.57 -27.17
CA LEU A 258 16.71 -12.14 -27.00
C LEU A 258 15.24 -11.76 -27.15
N TYR A 259 14.62 -11.31 -26.08
CA TYR A 259 13.32 -10.68 -26.09
C TYR A 259 13.47 -9.17 -26.17
N VAL A 260 12.59 -8.51 -26.89
CA VAL A 260 12.39 -7.06 -26.83
C VAL A 260 10.92 -6.84 -26.49
N TYR A 261 10.67 -6.39 -25.27
CA TYR A 261 9.32 -6.01 -24.81
C TYR A 261 9.05 -4.58 -25.22
N PHE A 262 7.76 -4.21 -25.42
CA PHE A 262 7.38 -2.86 -25.83
C PHE A 262 5.90 -2.56 -25.56
N ASP A 263 5.57 -1.26 -25.46
CA ASP A 263 4.22 -0.75 -25.29
C ASP A 263 3.52 -0.58 -26.64
N LYS A 264 2.48 -1.38 -26.91
CA LYS A 264 1.52 -1.16 -28.01
C LYS A 264 0.51 -0.10 -27.60
N TYR A 265 0.98 1.13 -27.38
CA TYR A 265 0.26 2.20 -26.68
C TYR A 265 -1.13 2.54 -27.27
N ARG A 266 -1.37 2.30 -28.54
CA ARG A 266 -2.71 2.47 -29.15
C ARG A 266 -3.66 1.33 -28.85
N ASN A 267 -3.13 0.17 -28.52
CA ASN A 267 -3.89 -1.03 -28.23
C ASN A 267 -4.06 -1.24 -26.72
N HIS A 268 -3.44 -0.38 -25.88
CA HIS A 268 -3.37 -0.55 -24.41
C HIS A 268 -2.89 -1.95 -24.00
N GLN A 269 -1.89 -2.47 -24.73
CA GLN A 269 -1.34 -3.80 -24.56
C GLN A 269 0.18 -3.74 -24.57
N TYR A 270 0.81 -4.46 -23.68
CA TYR A 270 2.25 -4.73 -23.74
C TYR A 270 2.52 -5.95 -24.61
N GLY A 271 3.56 -5.92 -25.42
CA GLY A 271 3.90 -6.99 -26.34
C GLY A 271 5.39 -7.31 -26.32
N ALA A 272 5.80 -8.30 -27.11
CA ALA A 272 7.20 -8.66 -27.31
C ALA A 272 7.48 -9.26 -28.68
N VAL A 273 8.72 -9.08 -29.17
CA VAL A 273 9.31 -9.91 -30.20
C VAL A 273 10.48 -10.70 -29.62
N CYS A 274 10.73 -11.87 -30.17
CA CYS A 274 11.78 -12.79 -29.74
C CYS A 274 12.71 -13.15 -30.91
N SER A 275 14.01 -13.15 -30.65
CA SER A 275 15.05 -13.68 -31.56
C SER A 275 15.83 -14.77 -30.87
N ARG A 276 16.00 -15.92 -31.57
CA ARG A 276 16.79 -17.07 -31.11
C ARG A 276 18.11 -17.20 -31.85
N ASP A 277 18.43 -16.25 -32.69
CA ASP A 277 19.61 -16.21 -33.55
C ASP A 277 20.41 -14.89 -33.41
N HIS A 278 20.41 -14.38 -32.20
CA HIS A 278 21.12 -13.14 -31.83
C HIS A 278 20.69 -11.90 -32.61
N GLY A 279 19.37 -11.74 -32.83
CA GLY A 279 18.78 -10.53 -33.46
C GLY A 279 18.82 -10.54 -34.99
N LYS A 280 19.05 -11.68 -35.64
CA LYS A 280 19.00 -11.77 -37.11
C LYS A 280 17.60 -11.94 -37.63
N THR A 281 16.79 -12.75 -36.96
CA THR A 281 15.35 -12.94 -37.29
C THR A 281 14.51 -12.76 -36.03
N TRP A 282 13.24 -12.36 -36.23
CA TRP A 282 12.34 -12.00 -35.17
C TRP A 282 10.97 -12.64 -35.30
N GLU A 283 10.44 -13.14 -34.20
CA GLU A 283 9.09 -13.68 -34.07
C GLU A 283 8.28 -12.78 -33.16
N ASP A 284 7.05 -12.37 -33.57
CA ASP A 284 6.12 -11.67 -32.68
C ASP A 284 5.52 -12.69 -31.69
N VAL A 285 5.77 -12.49 -30.41
CA VAL A 285 5.33 -13.34 -29.31
C VAL A 285 4.40 -12.60 -28.35
N SER A 286 3.78 -11.50 -28.81
CA SER A 286 2.91 -10.64 -27.99
C SER A 286 1.71 -11.37 -27.40
N ASP A 287 1.25 -12.46 -27.99
CA ASP A 287 0.17 -13.31 -27.51
C ASP A 287 0.61 -14.29 -26.41
N ARG A 288 1.90 -14.45 -26.21
CA ARG A 288 2.51 -15.36 -25.20
C ARG A 288 3.00 -14.61 -23.97
N VAL A 289 3.08 -13.28 -24.00
CA VAL A 289 3.51 -12.48 -22.85
C VAL A 289 2.32 -11.87 -22.11
N SER A 290 2.42 -11.84 -20.80
CA SER A 290 1.44 -11.16 -19.94
C SER A 290 2.13 -10.18 -19.00
N PHE A 291 1.59 -8.97 -18.92
CA PHE A 291 2.10 -7.90 -18.07
C PHE A 291 1.01 -7.39 -17.11
N PRO A 292 1.39 -6.77 -15.98
CA PRO A 292 0.43 -6.09 -15.12
C PRO A 292 -0.40 -5.08 -15.91
N ARG A 293 -1.68 -4.95 -15.55
CA ARG A 293 -2.58 -4.04 -16.25
C ARG A 293 -2.07 -2.60 -16.17
N GLY A 294 -2.04 -1.92 -17.30
CA GLY A 294 -1.64 -0.51 -17.40
C GLY A 294 -0.13 -0.29 -17.46
N THR A 295 0.68 -1.35 -17.57
CA THR A 295 2.13 -1.25 -17.78
C THR A 295 2.44 -0.35 -18.97
N ARG A 296 3.32 0.62 -18.75
CA ARG A 296 3.87 1.51 -19.75
C ARG A 296 5.39 1.36 -19.78
N HIS A 297 6.02 2.01 -20.74
CA HIS A 297 7.46 1.97 -21.02
C HIS A 297 8.34 1.89 -19.77
N GLY A 298 9.30 0.96 -19.76
CA GLY A 298 10.27 0.73 -18.70
C GLY A 298 11.41 -0.17 -19.16
N THR A 299 12.19 -0.69 -18.21
CA THR A 299 13.40 -1.46 -18.48
C THR A 299 13.31 -2.87 -17.89
N ALA A 300 13.70 -3.88 -18.67
CA ALA A 300 13.86 -5.26 -18.21
C ALA A 300 15.31 -5.52 -17.81
N PHE A 301 15.55 -6.17 -16.68
CA PHE A 301 16.88 -6.50 -16.20
C PHE A 301 16.91 -7.79 -15.36
N THR A 302 18.08 -8.40 -15.29
CA THR A 302 18.30 -9.63 -14.52
C THR A 302 18.81 -9.31 -13.13
N VAL A 303 18.34 -10.06 -12.12
CA VAL A 303 18.83 -9.99 -10.74
C VAL A 303 19.10 -11.38 -10.18
N GLU A 304 19.89 -11.46 -9.12
CA GLU A 304 19.97 -12.67 -8.31
C GLU A 304 18.60 -12.95 -7.66
N LYS A 305 18.24 -14.21 -7.55
CA LYS A 305 16.97 -14.64 -6.93
C LYS A 305 16.82 -14.12 -5.49
N ALA A 306 17.92 -13.95 -4.77
CA ALA A 306 17.93 -13.37 -3.42
C ALA A 306 17.35 -11.92 -3.37
N VAL A 307 17.52 -11.14 -4.44
CA VAL A 307 16.90 -9.81 -4.56
C VAL A 307 15.39 -9.96 -4.71
N LEU A 308 14.92 -10.81 -5.60
CA LEU A 308 13.50 -11.10 -5.76
C LEU A 308 12.89 -11.62 -4.46
N ASP A 309 13.57 -12.53 -3.75
CA ASP A 309 13.08 -13.08 -2.47
C ASP A 309 12.88 -11.99 -1.40
N LYS A 310 13.71 -10.93 -1.40
CA LYS A 310 13.52 -9.76 -0.53
C LYS A 310 12.29 -8.96 -0.93
N LEU A 311 12.12 -8.70 -2.22
CA LEU A 311 10.97 -7.95 -2.75
C LEU A 311 9.64 -8.67 -2.50
N LEU A 312 9.63 -10.00 -2.61
CA LEU A 312 8.47 -10.84 -2.31
C LEU A 312 8.14 -10.90 -0.79
N ARG A 313 9.05 -10.46 0.08
CA ARG A 313 8.85 -10.42 1.54
C ARG A 313 8.36 -9.06 2.05
N ILE A 314 8.08 -8.11 1.20
CA ILE A 314 7.48 -6.84 1.61
C ILE A 314 6.12 -7.16 2.26
N HIS A 315 5.97 -6.74 3.52
CA HIS A 315 4.76 -6.96 4.29
C HIS A 315 4.03 -5.64 4.46
N HIS A 316 2.75 -5.62 4.14
CA HIS A 316 1.86 -4.50 4.39
C HIS A 316 1.08 -4.77 5.69
N PHE A 317 1.42 -4.05 6.76
CA PHE A 317 0.76 -4.17 8.06
C PHE A 317 -0.50 -3.31 8.17
N ASN A 318 -0.69 -2.35 7.26
CA ASN A 318 -1.94 -1.62 7.11
C ASN A 318 -2.75 -2.16 5.92
N PRO A 319 -4.09 -2.18 6.03
CA PRO A 319 -4.86 -1.82 7.24
C PRO A 319 -4.48 -2.74 8.42
N LEU A 320 -4.39 -2.15 9.63
CA LEU A 320 -4.10 -2.88 10.87
C LEU A 320 -5.20 -3.92 11.15
N ILE A 321 -6.44 -3.51 10.97
CA ILE A 321 -7.63 -4.36 10.93
C ILE A 321 -8.38 -4.03 9.63
N PRO A 322 -8.43 -4.94 8.67
CA PRO A 322 -9.26 -4.78 7.48
C PRO A 322 -10.72 -5.03 7.81
N ASP A 323 -11.61 -4.37 7.08
CA ASP A 323 -13.04 -4.70 7.02
C ASP A 323 -13.91 -4.20 8.18
N ASN A 324 -14.78 -3.26 7.82
CA ASN A 324 -15.95 -2.81 8.59
C ASN A 324 -15.71 -2.38 10.04
N ILE A 325 -14.55 -1.75 10.29
CA ILE A 325 -14.23 -1.19 11.60
C ILE A 325 -13.77 0.26 11.47
N ALA A 326 -14.25 1.12 12.37
CA ALA A 326 -13.99 2.56 12.36
C ALA A 326 -13.79 3.12 13.75
N ASP A 327 -13.46 4.41 13.82
CA ASP A 327 -13.35 5.18 15.05
C ASP A 327 -12.52 4.43 16.13
N PRO A 328 -11.29 3.99 15.80
CA PRO A 328 -10.53 3.09 16.66
C PRO A 328 -10.01 3.79 17.91
N SER A 329 -10.03 3.08 19.03
CA SER A 329 -9.26 3.42 20.21
C SER A 329 -8.40 2.22 20.65
N LEU A 330 -7.20 2.51 21.15
CA LEU A 330 -6.20 1.50 21.47
C LEU A 330 -5.70 1.67 22.91
N SER A 331 -5.69 0.56 23.65
CA SER A 331 -5.13 0.48 24.99
C SER A 331 -4.23 -0.75 25.12
N LYS A 332 -3.24 -0.72 26.02
CA LYS A 332 -2.42 -1.86 26.38
C LYS A 332 -2.57 -2.16 27.87
N PHE A 333 -2.89 -3.39 28.21
CA PHE A 333 -2.97 -3.87 29.58
C PHE A 333 -2.14 -5.16 29.71
N GLY A 334 -1.16 -5.13 30.59
CA GLY A 334 -0.16 -6.18 30.66
C GLY A 334 0.61 -6.32 29.32
N ASP A 335 0.66 -7.51 28.77
CA ASP A 335 1.33 -7.84 27.50
C ASP A 335 0.42 -7.78 26.27
N THR A 336 -0.82 -7.32 26.43
CA THR A 336 -1.85 -7.42 25.40
C THR A 336 -2.36 -6.04 24.98
N TYR A 337 -2.38 -5.82 23.67
CA TYR A 337 -3.01 -4.68 23.02
C TYR A 337 -4.50 -4.98 22.79
N TYR A 338 -5.37 -4.00 23.07
CA TYR A 338 -6.81 -4.06 22.90
C TYR A 338 -7.27 -2.91 22.00
N LEU A 339 -7.87 -3.25 20.88
CA LEU A 339 -8.41 -2.28 19.94
C LEU A 339 -9.93 -2.38 19.92
N TYR A 340 -10.57 -1.28 20.23
CA TYR A 340 -12.01 -1.08 20.22
C TYR A 340 -12.37 -0.20 19.03
N GLY A 341 -13.54 -0.37 18.44
CA GLY A 341 -13.96 0.44 17.31
C GLY A 341 -15.44 0.28 17.02
N THR A 342 -15.98 1.20 16.25
CA THR A 342 -17.29 1.06 15.62
C THR A 342 -17.25 -0.15 14.69
N THR A 343 -18.16 -1.11 14.87
CA THR A 343 -18.31 -2.22 13.93
C THR A 343 -19.37 -1.86 12.90
N ASP A 344 -18.95 -1.64 11.67
CA ASP A 344 -19.84 -1.39 10.54
C ASP A 344 -20.36 -2.71 9.95
N ILE A 345 -21.44 -2.64 9.20
CA ILE A 345 -21.98 -3.72 8.36
C ILE A 345 -22.41 -3.17 7.01
N ASP A 346 -22.68 -4.03 6.06
CA ASP A 346 -23.12 -3.63 4.70
C ASP A 346 -24.57 -3.07 4.68
N LYS A 347 -24.90 -2.21 5.64
CA LYS A 347 -26.17 -1.48 5.75
C LYS A 347 -25.96 0.04 5.90
N GLY A 348 -24.74 0.50 5.68
CA GLY A 348 -24.34 1.88 5.93
C GLY A 348 -24.45 2.24 7.42
N LEU A 349 -24.65 3.52 7.73
CA LEU A 349 -24.73 4.00 9.10
C LEU A 349 -26.10 3.77 9.77
N SER A 350 -27.08 3.17 9.08
CA SER A 350 -28.43 2.93 9.63
C SER A 350 -28.49 1.76 10.61
N GLN A 351 -27.54 0.85 10.52
CA GLN A 351 -27.38 -0.31 11.42
C GLN A 351 -25.89 -0.43 11.76
N ALA A 352 -25.59 -1.06 12.89
CA ALA A 352 -24.24 -1.41 13.28
C ALA A 352 -24.11 -2.93 13.44
N GLY A 353 -22.90 -3.42 13.30
CA GLY A 353 -22.56 -4.81 13.63
C GLY A 353 -22.44 -5.01 15.14
N THR A 354 -22.24 -6.26 15.51
CA THR A 354 -21.97 -6.65 16.89
C THR A 354 -20.63 -6.04 17.34
N PRO A 355 -20.57 -5.27 18.44
CA PRO A 355 -19.34 -4.72 18.95
C PRO A 355 -18.35 -5.80 19.34
N VAL A 356 -17.13 -5.72 18.83
CA VAL A 356 -16.04 -6.66 19.12
C VAL A 356 -14.79 -5.91 19.59
N VAL A 357 -13.97 -6.56 20.43
CA VAL A 357 -12.65 -6.06 20.80
C VAL A 357 -11.59 -6.95 20.18
N TRP A 358 -10.72 -6.33 19.39
CA TRP A 358 -9.58 -7.01 18.80
C TRP A 358 -8.41 -7.03 19.79
N LYS A 359 -7.74 -8.17 19.90
CA LYS A 359 -6.60 -8.37 20.80
C LYS A 359 -5.37 -8.81 20.03
N SER A 360 -4.21 -8.30 20.46
CA SER A 360 -2.92 -8.72 19.92
C SER A 360 -1.84 -8.68 21.01
N LYS A 361 -0.86 -9.58 20.91
CA LYS A 361 0.34 -9.55 21.76
C LYS A 361 1.56 -8.98 21.04
N ASP A 362 1.48 -8.79 19.74
CA ASP A 362 2.62 -8.40 18.90
C ASP A 362 2.31 -7.20 17.96
N PHE A 363 1.08 -6.68 18.02
CA PHE A 363 0.57 -5.59 17.18
C PHE A 363 0.34 -5.95 15.70
N VAL A 364 0.56 -7.21 15.31
CA VAL A 364 0.41 -7.69 13.92
C VAL A 364 -0.67 -8.77 13.82
N ASN A 365 -0.65 -9.71 14.73
CA ASN A 365 -1.61 -10.81 14.75
C ASN A 365 -2.78 -10.45 15.68
N TRP A 366 -3.88 -10.02 15.07
CA TRP A 366 -5.08 -9.57 15.75
C TRP A 366 -6.15 -10.66 15.75
N SER A 367 -6.89 -10.76 16.85
CA SER A 367 -7.96 -11.74 17.01
C SER A 367 -9.09 -11.22 17.88
N PHE A 368 -10.31 -11.70 17.65
CA PHE A 368 -11.44 -11.53 18.56
C PHE A 368 -12.27 -12.81 18.63
N ASP A 369 -13.03 -12.97 19.71
CA ASP A 369 -13.96 -14.08 19.91
C ASP A 369 -15.21 -13.59 20.63
N GLY A 370 -16.25 -13.30 19.85
CA GLY A 370 -17.53 -12.80 20.32
C GLY A 370 -17.58 -11.31 20.68
N SER A 371 -18.74 -10.88 21.21
CA SER A 371 -19.02 -9.49 21.55
C SER A 371 -18.47 -9.12 22.93
N HIS A 372 -17.97 -7.90 23.05
CA HIS A 372 -17.59 -7.32 24.34
C HIS A 372 -18.73 -6.58 25.06
N ILE A 373 -19.90 -6.44 24.42
CA ILE A 373 -21.14 -5.91 25.00
C ILE A 373 -22.23 -6.94 24.76
N VAL A 374 -22.70 -7.57 25.83
CA VAL A 374 -23.68 -8.68 25.76
C VAL A 374 -25.09 -8.19 26.07
N GLY A 375 -26.08 -8.98 25.66
CA GLY A 375 -27.49 -8.75 25.95
C GLY A 375 -28.20 -7.79 25.01
N PHE A 376 -27.56 -7.29 23.97
CA PHE A 376 -28.17 -6.58 22.85
C PHE A 376 -28.39 -7.51 21.66
N ASP A 377 -29.55 -7.38 21.03
CA ASP A 377 -29.77 -7.87 19.68
C ASP A 377 -29.64 -6.68 18.72
N TRP A 378 -28.44 -6.50 18.17
CA TRP A 378 -28.07 -5.41 17.28
C TRP A 378 -28.84 -5.40 15.97
N HIS A 379 -29.42 -6.54 15.59
CA HIS A 379 -30.19 -6.70 14.37
C HIS A 379 -31.69 -6.58 14.57
N LYS A 380 -32.14 -6.48 15.81
CA LYS A 380 -33.56 -6.33 16.15
C LYS A 380 -34.04 -4.89 15.88
N GLY A 381 -35.01 -4.75 14.97
CA GLY A 381 -35.69 -3.49 14.72
C GLY A 381 -36.64 -3.13 15.87
N HIS A 382 -36.70 -1.84 16.21
CA HIS A 382 -37.58 -1.24 17.19
C HIS A 382 -38.46 -0.18 16.54
N GLU A 383 -39.80 -0.27 16.69
CA GLU A 383 -40.68 0.77 16.18
C GLU A 383 -40.63 2.04 17.05
N TYR A 384 -40.57 3.17 16.38
CA TYR A 384 -40.68 4.49 17.04
C TYR A 384 -41.47 5.48 16.17
N VAL A 385 -41.89 6.58 16.74
CA VAL A 385 -42.55 7.67 16.02
C VAL A 385 -41.60 8.87 15.94
N ASN A 386 -41.27 9.28 14.73
CA ASN A 386 -40.35 10.40 14.53
C ASN A 386 -41.04 11.76 14.83
N ALA A 387 -40.29 12.87 14.79
CA ALA A 387 -40.79 14.20 15.05
C ALA A 387 -41.91 14.70 14.08
N LYS A 388 -42.07 13.99 12.95
CA LYS A 388 -43.13 14.27 11.96
C LYS A 388 -44.39 13.43 12.20
N GLY A 389 -44.41 12.60 13.26
CA GLY A 389 -45.51 11.67 13.55
C GLY A 389 -45.54 10.40 12.71
N GLU A 390 -44.47 10.08 11.98
CA GLU A 390 -44.35 8.90 11.12
C GLU A 390 -43.80 7.71 11.93
N LYS A 391 -44.38 6.53 11.76
CA LYS A 391 -43.83 5.29 12.28
C LYS A 391 -42.58 4.91 11.48
N LYS A 392 -41.49 4.60 12.18
CA LYS A 392 -40.21 4.16 11.65
C LYS A 392 -39.70 2.97 12.42
N THR A 393 -38.80 2.21 11.82
CA THR A 393 -38.04 1.17 12.47
C THR A 393 -36.59 1.64 12.60
N GLY A 394 -36.06 1.65 13.81
CA GLY A 394 -34.69 1.96 14.10
C GLY A 394 -33.99 0.84 14.86
N TYR A 395 -32.68 0.97 15.00
CA TYR A 395 -31.82 -0.04 15.62
C TYR A 395 -30.93 0.61 16.68
N PHE A 396 -30.61 -0.15 17.73
CA PHE A 396 -29.49 0.24 18.59
C PHE A 396 -28.19 0.13 17.81
N ARG A 397 -27.31 1.16 17.95
CA ARG A 397 -25.99 1.19 17.33
C ARG A 397 -24.94 1.57 18.37
N TYR A 398 -23.79 0.96 18.26
CA TYR A 398 -22.61 1.22 19.06
C TYR A 398 -21.59 1.93 18.18
N TRP A 399 -21.16 3.12 18.57
CA TRP A 399 -20.25 3.96 17.83
C TRP A 399 -19.12 4.50 18.69
N ALA A 400 -17.96 4.77 18.07
CA ALA A 400 -16.87 5.57 18.58
C ALA A 400 -16.57 5.33 20.07
N PRO A 401 -16.05 4.15 20.41
CA PRO A 401 -15.53 3.91 21.75
C PRO A 401 -14.30 4.77 21.99
N GLY A 402 -14.28 5.53 23.08
CA GLY A 402 -13.09 6.17 23.60
C GLY A 402 -12.09 5.15 24.15
N ARG A 403 -10.90 5.60 24.46
CA ARG A 403 -9.87 4.77 25.07
C ARG A 403 -10.39 4.13 26.37
N VAL A 404 -10.19 2.81 26.51
CA VAL A 404 -10.45 2.15 27.78
C VAL A 404 -9.36 2.53 28.77
N VAL A 405 -9.77 2.99 29.95
CA VAL A 405 -8.89 3.38 31.06
C VAL A 405 -9.14 2.49 32.27
N GLU A 406 -8.11 2.23 33.08
CA GLU A 406 -8.18 1.38 34.26
C GLU A 406 -8.10 2.22 35.53
N LYS A 407 -8.92 1.86 36.52
CA LYS A 407 -8.87 2.42 37.87
C LYS A 407 -9.22 1.34 38.89
N ASN A 408 -8.26 1.05 39.79
CA ASN A 408 -8.45 0.11 40.90
C ASN A 408 -8.92 -1.29 40.47
N GLY A 409 -8.45 -1.77 39.33
CA GLY A 409 -8.83 -3.09 38.78
C GLY A 409 -10.19 -3.10 38.05
N GLU A 410 -10.84 -1.97 37.87
CA GLU A 410 -12.00 -1.79 37.00
C GLU A 410 -11.60 -1.07 35.71
N TYR A 411 -12.15 -1.49 34.58
CA TYR A 411 -11.94 -0.92 33.26
C TYR A 411 -13.17 -0.12 32.83
N TYR A 412 -12.96 1.13 32.43
CA TYR A 412 -14.00 2.06 32.03
C TYR A 412 -13.97 2.30 30.53
N LEU A 413 -15.11 2.12 29.87
CA LEU A 413 -15.33 2.36 28.46
C LEU A 413 -16.35 3.47 28.29
N TYR A 414 -15.96 4.56 27.61
CA TYR A 414 -16.85 5.66 27.23
C TYR A 414 -17.18 5.50 25.75
N THR A 415 -18.45 5.32 25.42
CA THR A 415 -18.83 5.02 24.05
C THR A 415 -20.18 5.61 23.69
N THR A 416 -20.40 5.82 22.41
CA THR A 416 -21.66 6.31 21.89
C THR A 416 -22.65 5.17 21.70
N PHE A 417 -23.83 5.31 22.27
CA PHE A 417 -25.01 4.54 21.88
C PHE A 417 -25.97 5.44 21.12
N VAL A 418 -26.43 4.94 19.99
CA VAL A 418 -27.55 5.54 19.25
C VAL A 418 -28.78 4.69 19.55
N LYS A 419 -29.80 5.33 20.10
CA LYS A 419 -31.12 4.69 20.33
C LYS A 419 -31.87 4.50 19.00
N PRO A 420 -32.87 3.63 18.94
CA PRO A 420 -33.70 3.45 17.75
C PRO A 420 -34.35 4.73 17.22
N ASP A 421 -34.60 5.71 18.08
CA ASP A 421 -35.15 7.04 17.75
C ASP A 421 -34.10 8.06 17.27
N GLU A 422 -32.89 7.59 16.89
CA GLU A 422 -31.75 8.39 16.43
C GLU A 422 -31.14 9.29 17.54
N ASN A 423 -31.48 9.12 18.80
CA ASN A 423 -30.87 9.86 19.90
C ASN A 423 -29.51 9.24 20.27
N ALA A 424 -28.44 9.95 19.93
CA ALA A 424 -27.06 9.53 20.15
C ALA A 424 -26.43 10.28 21.33
N ARG A 425 -25.84 9.57 22.28
CA ARG A 425 -25.17 10.11 23.46
C ARG A 425 -24.00 9.26 23.89
N THR A 426 -23.07 9.81 24.67
CA THR A 426 -21.99 9.08 25.32
C THR A 426 -22.42 8.46 26.63
N TYR A 427 -22.11 7.20 26.80
CA TYR A 427 -22.40 6.40 27.98
C TYR A 427 -21.10 5.86 28.58
N VAL A 428 -21.06 5.63 29.87
CA VAL A 428 -19.96 5.00 30.60
C VAL A 428 -20.35 3.57 30.94
N LEU A 429 -19.50 2.64 30.57
CA LEU A 429 -19.61 1.22 30.90
C LEU A 429 -18.38 0.78 31.68
N LYS A 430 -18.46 -0.28 32.43
CA LYS A 430 -17.36 -0.85 33.18
C LYS A 430 -17.30 -2.37 33.13
N SER A 431 -16.13 -2.92 33.33
CA SER A 431 -15.84 -4.35 33.38
C SER A 431 -14.70 -4.63 34.36
N ASP A 432 -14.61 -5.85 34.83
CA ASP A 432 -13.46 -6.38 35.59
C ASP A 432 -12.32 -6.87 34.68
N ARG A 433 -12.51 -6.82 33.36
CA ARG A 433 -11.53 -7.22 32.35
C ARG A 433 -11.52 -6.26 31.15
N PRO A 434 -10.34 -6.04 30.54
CA PRO A 434 -10.25 -5.11 29.41
C PRO A 434 -11.02 -5.58 28.17
N GLU A 435 -11.17 -6.90 27.97
CA GLU A 435 -11.98 -7.45 26.87
C GLU A 435 -13.48 -7.48 27.13
N GLY A 436 -13.91 -7.07 28.32
CA GLY A 436 -15.32 -7.13 28.69
C GLY A 436 -15.74 -8.48 29.30
N PRO A 437 -17.04 -8.78 29.45
CA PRO A 437 -18.14 -7.96 28.94
C PRO A 437 -18.30 -6.65 29.72
N PHE A 438 -18.51 -5.55 29.00
CA PHE A 438 -18.78 -4.26 29.59
C PHE A 438 -20.27 -4.08 29.89
N LEU A 439 -20.57 -3.54 31.06
CA LEU A 439 -21.92 -3.28 31.56
C LEU A 439 -22.08 -1.79 31.87
N PHE A 440 -23.28 -1.26 31.72
CA PHE A 440 -23.58 0.13 32.09
C PHE A 440 -23.20 0.42 33.53
N ALA A 441 -22.46 1.50 33.78
CA ALA A 441 -21.90 1.80 35.10
C ALA A 441 -23.00 2.07 36.19
N GLY A 442 -24.17 2.59 35.84
CA GLY A 442 -25.31 2.78 36.74
C GLY A 442 -25.95 1.45 37.22
N ARG A 443 -25.39 0.31 36.89
CA ARG A 443 -25.91 -1.00 37.22
C ARG A 443 -25.33 -1.56 38.50
N ASN A 444 -26.19 -2.17 39.33
CA ASN A 444 -25.78 -2.67 40.66
C ASN A 444 -25.29 -4.12 40.70
N SER A 445 -25.42 -4.89 39.61
CA SER A 445 -24.98 -6.31 39.55
C SER A 445 -24.73 -6.80 38.13
N MET A 446 -23.93 -7.86 37.98
CA MET A 446 -23.60 -8.56 36.75
C MET A 446 -24.77 -9.41 36.21
N SER A 447 -26.05 -8.99 36.37
CA SER A 447 -27.20 -9.74 35.87
C SER A 447 -27.29 -9.67 34.33
N SER A 448 -28.03 -10.57 33.69
CA SER A 448 -28.03 -10.85 32.25
C SER A 448 -28.67 -9.78 31.34
N HIS A 449 -29.22 -8.69 31.88
CA HIS A 449 -29.93 -7.67 31.07
C HIS A 449 -29.05 -6.45 30.87
N SER A 450 -28.56 -6.28 29.67
CA SER A 450 -27.60 -5.22 29.31
C SER A 450 -28.15 -3.79 29.37
N LEU A 451 -29.47 -3.60 29.29
CA LEU A 451 -30.13 -2.29 29.34
C LEU A 451 -30.34 -1.76 30.78
N ASP A 452 -30.13 -2.58 31.82
CA ASP A 452 -30.21 -2.14 33.20
C ASP A 452 -29.16 -1.06 33.47
N GLY A 453 -29.57 0.08 33.99
CA GLY A 453 -28.70 1.23 34.24
C GLY A 453 -28.33 2.05 32.99
N PHE A 454 -28.98 1.81 31.86
CA PHE A 454 -28.68 2.48 30.59
C PHE A 454 -28.80 4.03 30.74
N ASP A 455 -29.95 4.54 31.16
CA ASP A 455 -30.16 5.99 31.26
C ASP A 455 -29.27 6.65 32.33
N GLN A 456 -28.99 5.96 33.43
CA GLN A 456 -28.12 6.41 34.52
C GLN A 456 -26.63 6.45 34.11
N SER A 457 -26.25 5.71 33.08
CA SER A 457 -24.88 5.64 32.58
C SER A 457 -24.60 6.68 31.49
N CYS A 458 -25.54 7.52 31.13
CA CYS A 458 -25.32 8.62 30.19
C CYS A 458 -24.45 9.69 30.87
N ILE A 459 -23.23 9.92 30.34
CA ILE A 459 -22.29 10.88 30.93
C ILE A 459 -22.20 12.18 30.12
N ALA A 460 -22.39 12.15 28.81
CA ALA A 460 -22.36 13.34 27.96
C ALA A 460 -23.52 13.36 26.95
N PRO A 461 -24.04 14.57 26.62
CA PRO A 461 -25.24 14.73 25.80
C PRO A 461 -25.00 14.57 24.28
N ASP A 462 -23.76 14.29 23.84
CA ASP A 462 -23.38 14.13 22.46
C ASP A 462 -22.43 12.93 22.30
N ILE A 463 -21.94 12.64 21.10
CA ILE A 463 -21.15 11.47 20.75
C ILE A 463 -19.65 11.67 21.02
N ASP A 464 -18.86 10.59 20.83
CA ASP A 464 -17.40 10.56 20.78
C ASP A 464 -16.73 10.92 22.11
N GLY A 465 -17.19 10.31 23.21
CA GLY A 465 -16.59 10.50 24.51
C GLY A 465 -15.20 9.91 24.63
N GLU A 466 -14.17 10.76 24.72
CA GLU A 466 -12.77 10.35 24.88
C GLU A 466 -12.28 10.76 26.28
N PRO A 467 -11.87 9.81 27.13
CA PRO A 467 -11.33 10.11 28.44
C PRO A 467 -9.85 10.48 28.34
N PHE A 468 -9.43 11.36 29.22
CA PHE A 468 -8.03 11.69 29.48
C PHE A 468 -7.78 11.72 30.99
N VAL A 469 -6.77 10.97 31.44
CA VAL A 469 -6.30 10.99 32.83
C VAL A 469 -4.96 11.69 32.87
N ASP A 470 -4.86 12.79 33.61
CA ASP A 470 -3.62 13.55 33.77
C ASP A 470 -2.67 12.88 34.79
N ASP A 471 -1.42 13.31 34.85
CA ASP A 471 -0.36 12.77 35.72
C ASP A 471 -0.72 12.82 37.22
N ASP A 472 -1.60 13.72 37.62
CA ASP A 472 -2.08 13.84 39.01
C ASP A 472 -3.31 12.95 39.32
N GLY A 473 -3.75 12.13 38.34
CA GLY A 473 -4.91 11.27 38.44
C GLY A 473 -6.24 11.95 38.18
N THR A 474 -6.25 13.24 37.89
CA THR A 474 -7.49 13.98 37.50
C THR A 474 -7.94 13.50 36.14
N ALA A 475 -9.20 13.11 36.05
CA ALA A 475 -9.80 12.62 34.81
C ALA A 475 -10.71 13.68 34.15
N TYR A 476 -10.67 13.67 32.84
CA TYR A 476 -11.45 14.57 31.99
C TYR A 476 -12.14 13.75 30.89
N LEU A 477 -13.28 14.24 30.43
CA LEU A 477 -13.95 13.70 29.24
C LEU A 477 -14.05 14.80 28.18
N PHE A 478 -13.69 14.43 26.95
CA PHE A 478 -13.83 15.23 25.74
C PHE A 478 -14.89 14.58 24.86
N TRP A 479 -15.73 15.40 24.19
CA TRP A 479 -16.75 14.85 23.27
C TRP A 479 -17.05 15.80 22.13
N ARG A 480 -17.85 15.38 21.19
CA ARG A 480 -18.20 16.15 19.99
C ARG A 480 -18.64 17.58 20.32
N ARG A 481 -18.57 18.46 19.33
CA ARG A 481 -18.77 19.90 19.40
C ARG A 481 -17.71 20.62 20.24
N ARG A 482 -16.53 20.04 20.35
CA ARG A 482 -15.38 20.59 21.09
C ARG A 482 -15.64 20.76 22.60
N MET A 483 -16.47 19.89 23.13
CA MET A 483 -16.84 20.00 24.55
C MET A 483 -15.89 19.20 25.42
N ALA A 484 -15.61 19.69 26.60
CA ALA A 484 -14.82 18.99 27.61
C ALA A 484 -15.26 19.36 29.02
N ALA A 485 -15.09 18.44 29.96
CA ALA A 485 -15.31 18.69 31.39
C ALA A 485 -14.44 17.76 32.25
N ARG A 486 -14.21 18.14 33.49
CA ARG A 486 -13.61 17.25 34.49
C ARG A 486 -14.62 16.18 34.88
N MET A 487 -14.14 14.97 35.13
CA MET A 487 -14.94 13.87 35.69
C MET A 487 -14.90 13.89 37.23
N THR A 488 -15.90 13.30 37.85
CA THR A 488 -15.91 12.96 39.27
C THR A 488 -14.87 11.88 39.61
N ASP A 489 -14.55 11.74 40.90
CA ASP A 489 -13.52 10.76 41.32
C ASP A 489 -13.91 9.30 40.99
N ASP A 490 -15.19 9.00 40.83
CA ASP A 490 -15.65 7.68 40.44
C ASP A 490 -15.67 7.46 38.92
N TRP A 491 -15.28 8.47 38.12
CA TRP A 491 -15.24 8.48 36.67
C TRP A 491 -16.58 8.20 35.97
N GLN A 492 -17.69 8.38 36.68
CA GLN A 492 -19.03 8.06 36.15
C GLN A 492 -19.88 9.29 35.85
N HIS A 493 -19.47 10.49 36.31
CA HIS A 493 -20.18 11.72 36.09
C HIS A 493 -19.23 12.86 35.74
N LEU A 494 -19.79 13.93 35.18
CA LEU A 494 -19.05 15.17 34.96
C LEU A 494 -19.20 16.10 36.18
N THR A 495 -18.16 16.87 36.46
CA THR A 495 -18.15 17.89 37.53
C THR A 495 -17.57 19.20 37.01
N GLY A 496 -18.03 20.31 37.59
CA GLY A 496 -17.64 21.64 37.17
C GLY A 496 -18.33 22.12 35.89
N ASP A 497 -17.82 23.22 35.34
CA ASP A 497 -18.36 23.81 34.12
C ASP A 497 -17.83 23.07 32.88
N THR A 498 -18.68 22.92 31.90
CA THR A 498 -18.30 22.43 30.57
C THR A 498 -17.56 23.52 29.81
N VAL A 499 -16.43 23.15 29.21
CA VAL A 499 -15.55 24.02 28.43
C VAL A 499 -15.70 23.74 26.96
N VAL A 500 -15.66 24.77 26.11
CA VAL A 500 -15.54 24.65 24.66
C VAL A 500 -14.06 24.76 24.28
N MET A 501 -13.49 23.66 23.77
CA MET A 501 -12.09 23.62 23.33
C MET A 501 -11.86 24.56 22.15
N SER A 502 -10.73 25.27 22.20
CA SER A 502 -10.31 26.13 21.09
C SER A 502 -9.82 25.33 19.91
N THR A 503 -10.21 25.70 18.70
CA THR A 503 -9.70 25.16 17.44
C THR A 503 -9.36 26.28 16.47
N ALA A 504 -8.25 26.17 15.77
CA ALA A 504 -7.79 27.20 14.83
C ALA A 504 -8.56 27.19 13.50
N ARG A 505 -9.20 26.07 13.17
CA ARG A 505 -9.83 25.86 11.86
C ARG A 505 -11.34 25.68 12.01
N GLN A 506 -12.03 26.16 10.99
CA GLN A 506 -13.45 25.83 10.79
C GLN A 506 -13.59 24.42 10.19
N GLY A 507 -14.81 23.87 10.24
CA GLY A 507 -15.07 22.54 9.67
C GLY A 507 -14.76 21.39 10.63
N TYR A 508 -14.73 21.66 11.95
CA TYR A 508 -14.71 20.61 12.96
C TYR A 508 -15.83 19.60 12.71
N SER A 509 -15.46 18.33 12.69
CA SER A 509 -16.40 17.23 12.52
C SER A 509 -16.60 16.48 13.83
N GLU A 510 -15.57 15.74 14.29
CA GLU A 510 -15.70 14.78 15.38
C GLU A 510 -14.34 14.31 15.90
N GLY A 511 -14.31 13.24 16.71
CA GLY A 511 -13.11 12.53 17.11
C GLY A 511 -12.14 13.35 17.96
N PRO A 512 -12.56 13.96 19.09
CA PRO A 512 -11.64 14.67 19.97
C PRO A 512 -10.69 13.69 20.66
N VAL A 513 -9.39 13.99 20.68
CA VAL A 513 -8.39 13.23 21.43
C VAL A 513 -7.53 14.17 22.24
N MET A 514 -7.30 13.83 23.50
CA MET A 514 -6.35 14.51 24.37
C MET A 514 -5.22 13.57 24.77
N PHE A 515 -3.97 14.03 24.61
CA PHE A 515 -2.82 13.35 25.18
C PHE A 515 -1.78 14.37 25.68
N LYS A 516 -0.87 13.90 26.52
CA LYS A 516 0.21 14.71 27.08
C LYS A 516 1.57 14.11 26.71
N ARG A 517 2.51 14.98 26.31
CA ARG A 517 3.89 14.58 26.02
C ARG A 517 4.85 15.67 26.50
N LYS A 518 5.79 15.31 27.39
CA LYS A 518 6.82 16.22 27.90
C LYS A 518 6.24 17.56 28.42
N GLY A 519 5.12 17.48 29.15
CA GLY A 519 4.46 18.64 29.74
C GLY A 519 3.62 19.48 28.76
N ILE A 520 3.45 19.05 27.52
CA ILE A 520 2.60 19.69 26.52
C ILE A 520 1.33 18.84 26.35
N TYR A 521 0.17 19.48 26.41
CA TYR A 521 -1.13 18.90 26.08
C TYR A 521 -1.42 19.10 24.61
N TYR A 522 -1.88 18.06 23.93
CA TYR A 522 -2.26 18.07 22.53
C TYR A 522 -3.73 17.73 22.42
N TYR A 523 -4.50 18.64 21.83
CA TYR A 523 -5.89 18.41 21.50
C TYR A 523 -6.01 18.16 20.00
N ILE A 524 -6.19 16.89 19.62
CA ILE A 524 -6.41 16.47 18.24
C ILE A 524 -7.90 16.47 17.94
N TYR A 525 -8.24 16.81 16.71
CA TYR A 525 -9.62 16.80 16.22
C TYR A 525 -9.67 16.56 14.72
N THR A 526 -10.77 15.95 14.26
CA THR A 526 -11.03 15.66 12.85
C THR A 526 -11.75 16.82 12.20
N LEU A 527 -11.34 17.18 10.99
CA LEU A 527 -11.95 18.17 10.13
C LEU A 527 -12.61 17.51 8.94
N ARG A 528 -13.63 18.16 8.35
CA ARG A 528 -14.33 17.75 7.12
C ARG A 528 -15.14 16.49 7.31
N GLY A 529 -15.22 15.63 6.28
CA GLY A 529 -15.98 14.40 6.33
C GLY A 529 -15.68 13.47 5.16
N ASN A 530 -16.06 12.22 5.31
CA ASN A 530 -15.95 11.18 4.31
C ASN A 530 -14.50 10.98 3.84
N GLN A 531 -14.28 10.75 2.55
CA GLN A 531 -12.94 10.57 1.95
C GLN A 531 -12.02 11.79 2.10
N ASN A 532 -12.49 12.90 2.67
CA ASN A 532 -11.74 14.13 2.88
C ASN A 532 -11.47 14.44 4.36
N TYR A 533 -11.65 13.48 5.26
CA TYR A 533 -11.18 13.61 6.63
C TYR A 533 -9.71 13.97 6.68
N VAL A 534 -9.37 14.89 7.59
CA VAL A 534 -8.00 15.23 7.97
C VAL A 534 -7.94 15.46 9.47
N ASN A 535 -6.77 15.24 10.09
CA ASN A 535 -6.58 15.49 11.51
C ASN A 535 -5.73 16.72 11.75
N ALA A 536 -6.26 17.61 12.60
CA ALA A 536 -5.60 18.82 13.05
C ALA A 536 -5.39 18.79 14.56
N TYR A 537 -4.56 19.69 15.09
CA TYR A 537 -4.30 19.75 16.51
C TYR A 537 -4.05 21.16 17.03
N MET A 538 -4.21 21.34 18.33
CA MET A 538 -3.84 22.51 19.14
C MET A 538 -2.91 22.05 20.26
N MET A 539 -2.10 22.94 20.78
CA MET A 539 -1.13 22.67 21.85
C MET A 539 -1.37 23.60 23.06
N SER A 540 -1.20 23.08 24.26
CA SER A 540 -1.20 23.86 25.50
C SER A 540 -0.07 23.43 26.43
N ARG A 541 0.53 24.40 27.13
CA ARG A 541 1.50 24.16 28.22
C ARG A 541 0.91 24.50 29.60
N GLN A 542 -0.39 24.75 29.66
CA GLN A 542 -1.07 25.20 30.87
C GLN A 542 -1.91 24.09 31.51
N SER A 543 -2.92 23.62 30.78
CA SER A 543 -3.83 22.61 31.31
C SER A 543 -4.54 21.86 30.16
N PRO A 544 -5.20 20.73 30.43
CA PRO A 544 -5.97 20.01 29.42
C PRO A 544 -7.24 20.74 28.98
N LEU A 545 -7.67 21.78 29.68
CA LEU A 545 -8.91 22.53 29.37
C LEU A 545 -8.68 23.96 28.90
N SER A 546 -7.45 24.48 28.94
CA SER A 546 -7.18 25.90 28.63
C SER A 546 -5.78 26.14 28.07
N GLY A 547 -5.55 27.33 27.50
CA GLY A 547 -4.27 27.76 27.00
C GLY A 547 -3.88 27.10 25.66
N PHE A 548 -4.86 26.62 24.90
CA PHE A 548 -4.59 26.00 23.60
C PHE A 548 -4.34 27.03 22.50
N GLU A 549 -3.21 26.88 21.86
CA GLU A 549 -2.77 27.72 20.75
C GLU A 549 -2.51 26.86 19.52
N LYS A 550 -2.67 27.47 18.34
CA LYS A 550 -2.29 26.84 17.09
C LYS A 550 -0.76 26.69 17.05
N PRO A 551 -0.22 25.50 16.68
CA PRO A 551 1.23 25.34 16.50
C PRO A 551 1.76 26.28 15.40
N GLU A 552 3.02 26.69 15.50
CA GLU A 552 3.68 27.36 14.42
C GLU A 552 3.81 26.41 13.22
N GLY A 553 3.59 26.92 12.01
CA GLY A 553 3.61 26.14 10.78
C GLY A 553 2.29 25.40 10.53
N ASN A 554 2.36 24.10 10.21
CA ASN A 554 1.21 23.28 9.84
C ASN A 554 0.55 22.64 11.06
N ASP A 555 -0.73 22.93 11.28
CA ASP A 555 -1.57 22.33 12.31
C ASP A 555 -2.38 21.12 11.83
N ILE A 556 -2.35 20.80 10.52
CA ILE A 556 -2.87 19.55 9.96
C ILE A 556 -1.70 18.58 9.84
N PHE A 557 -1.75 17.48 10.59
CA PHE A 557 -0.66 16.51 10.60
C PHE A 557 -0.94 15.24 9.83
N LEU A 558 -2.21 14.93 9.51
CA LEU A 558 -2.62 13.73 8.79
C LEU A 558 -3.72 14.05 7.77
N PHE A 559 -3.52 13.59 6.53
CA PHE A 559 -4.42 13.75 5.39
C PHE A 559 -4.24 12.60 4.40
N SER A 560 -5.10 12.49 3.38
CA SER A 560 -5.10 11.40 2.42
C SER A 560 -3.77 11.25 1.67
N SER A 561 -3.35 10.01 1.43
CA SER A 561 -2.24 9.65 0.54
C SER A 561 -2.77 9.04 -0.75
N ILE A 562 -2.53 9.70 -1.88
CA ILE A 562 -2.90 9.14 -3.20
C ILE A 562 -2.02 7.94 -3.54
N ALA A 563 -0.73 8.03 -3.21
CA ALA A 563 0.24 6.99 -3.53
C ALA A 563 -0.07 5.65 -2.89
N ASP A 564 -0.52 5.68 -1.63
CA ASP A 564 -0.87 4.49 -0.87
C ASP A 564 -2.36 4.17 -0.92
N ASN A 565 -3.15 4.91 -1.69
CA ASN A 565 -4.61 4.77 -1.74
C ASN A 565 -5.28 4.85 -0.36
N VAL A 566 -4.77 5.68 0.55
CA VAL A 566 -5.38 5.93 1.86
C VAL A 566 -6.25 7.16 1.78
N TRP A 567 -7.54 7.01 1.97
CA TRP A 567 -8.53 8.07 1.77
C TRP A 567 -9.25 8.42 3.07
N GLY A 568 -9.33 9.72 3.35
CA GLY A 568 -10.06 10.23 4.51
C GLY A 568 -9.59 9.66 5.84
N PRO A 569 -8.28 9.73 6.17
CA PRO A 569 -7.80 9.31 7.47
C PRO A 569 -8.38 10.24 8.53
N GLY A 570 -9.21 9.71 9.42
CA GLY A 570 -9.92 10.50 10.40
C GLY A 570 -10.20 9.76 11.69
N HIS A 571 -10.89 10.41 12.59
CA HIS A 571 -11.38 9.89 13.87
C HIS A 571 -10.48 8.79 14.44
N GLY A 572 -9.34 9.17 14.99
CA GLY A 572 -8.35 8.23 15.52
C GLY A 572 -8.06 8.46 16.98
N ASN A 573 -7.05 7.75 17.48
CA ASN A 573 -6.59 7.81 18.85
C ASN A 573 -5.05 7.74 18.90
N VAL A 574 -4.45 8.34 19.94
CA VAL A 574 -3.00 8.27 20.15
C VAL A 574 -2.69 7.21 21.19
N PHE A 575 -1.89 6.24 20.80
CA PHE A 575 -1.33 5.22 21.68
C PHE A 575 0.16 5.50 21.94
N TYR A 576 0.54 5.57 23.19
CA TYR A 576 1.95 5.68 23.60
C TYR A 576 2.46 4.32 24.06
N ASN A 577 3.51 3.83 23.38
CA ASN A 577 4.22 2.62 23.78
C ASN A 577 5.43 2.98 24.64
N GLU A 578 5.31 2.77 25.94
CA GLU A 578 6.38 3.09 26.91
C GLU A 578 7.67 2.28 26.68
N GLU A 579 7.56 1.06 26.15
CA GLU A 579 8.71 0.16 25.95
C GLU A 579 9.68 0.67 24.87
N THR A 580 9.17 1.37 23.86
CA THR A 580 9.95 1.86 22.71
C THR A 580 9.98 3.39 22.62
N ASP A 581 9.30 4.12 23.52
CA ASP A 581 9.06 5.58 23.46
C ASP A 581 8.40 6.02 22.15
N ASP A 582 7.54 5.15 21.58
CA ASP A 582 6.82 5.42 20.33
C ASP A 582 5.43 5.98 20.59
N TYR A 583 5.05 7.00 19.83
CA TYR A 583 3.68 7.46 19.70
C TYR A 583 3.10 6.91 18.39
N ILE A 584 1.96 6.25 18.48
CA ILE A 584 1.28 5.64 17.36
C ILE A 584 -0.10 6.26 17.24
N PHE A 585 -0.43 6.78 16.05
CA PHE A 585 -1.78 7.21 15.74
C PHE A 585 -2.51 6.07 15.04
N VAL A 586 -3.59 5.59 15.67
CA VAL A 586 -4.53 4.64 15.07
C VAL A 586 -5.73 5.44 14.57
N TYR A 587 -6.21 5.17 13.39
CA TYR A 587 -7.25 5.98 12.74
C TYR A 587 -8.07 5.15 11.76
N LEU A 588 -9.28 5.63 11.45
CA LEU A 588 -10.04 5.04 10.37
C LEU A 588 -9.51 5.51 9.01
N GLU A 589 -9.49 4.65 8.04
CA GLU A 589 -9.50 4.96 6.61
C GLU A 589 -10.95 4.86 6.13
N TYR A 590 -11.42 5.89 5.39
CA TYR A 590 -12.86 5.99 5.08
C TYR A 590 -13.34 4.92 4.11
N GLY A 591 -12.46 4.33 3.32
CA GLY A 591 -12.78 3.28 2.38
C GLY A 591 -13.61 3.76 1.18
N ASP A 592 -14.28 2.81 0.55
CA ASP A 592 -15.08 3.06 -0.65
C ASP A 592 -16.48 3.56 -0.30
N GLY A 593 -16.59 4.83 0.06
CA GLY A 593 -17.86 5.46 0.39
C GLY A 593 -18.37 5.19 1.81
N GLY A 594 -17.48 4.81 2.73
CA GLY A 594 -17.77 4.66 4.16
C GLY A 594 -18.43 3.33 4.55
N THR A 595 -18.56 2.40 3.62
CA THR A 595 -19.13 1.07 3.89
C THR A 595 -18.08 -0.01 4.11
N THR A 596 -16.82 0.34 3.86
CA THR A 596 -15.66 -0.56 4.01
C THR A 596 -14.55 0.11 4.82
N ARG A 597 -14.94 0.88 5.86
CA ARG A 597 -13.98 1.54 6.72
C ARG A 597 -13.02 0.53 7.34
N GLN A 598 -11.74 0.91 7.46
CA GLN A 598 -10.66 0.06 7.94
C GLN A 598 -9.83 0.82 8.96
N VAL A 599 -9.17 0.12 9.85
CA VAL A 599 -8.24 0.73 10.81
C VAL A 599 -6.82 0.70 10.26
N TYR A 600 -6.18 1.85 10.28
CA TYR A 600 -4.77 2.05 9.96
C TYR A 600 -4.01 2.51 11.20
N ALA A 601 -2.70 2.28 11.22
CA ALA A 601 -1.82 2.75 12.28
C ALA A 601 -0.47 3.17 11.70
N ASN A 602 0.01 4.36 12.11
CA ASN A 602 1.35 4.84 11.75
C ASN A 602 2.03 5.51 12.93
N ARG A 603 3.37 5.52 12.95
CA ARG A 603 4.14 6.19 13.99
C ARG A 603 4.05 7.70 13.85
N MET A 604 3.86 8.39 14.96
CA MET A 604 3.92 9.85 15.05
C MET A 604 5.33 10.29 15.41
N GLU A 605 5.82 11.30 14.71
CA GLU A 605 7.07 11.96 15.02
C GLU A 605 6.84 13.41 15.44
N PHE A 606 7.78 13.93 16.23
CA PHE A 606 7.71 15.29 16.77
C PHE A 606 8.99 16.07 16.44
N ASN A 607 8.83 17.36 16.24
CA ASN A 607 9.93 18.31 16.15
C ASN A 607 10.50 18.62 17.56
N GLU A 608 11.64 19.26 17.62
CA GLU A 608 12.27 19.66 18.90
C GLU A 608 11.40 20.59 19.74
N ASP A 609 10.63 21.46 19.11
CA ASP A 609 9.70 22.39 19.77
C ASP A 609 8.42 21.70 20.30
N GLY A 610 8.23 20.43 19.99
CA GLY A 610 7.09 19.61 20.35
C GLY A 610 5.99 19.57 19.29
N THR A 611 6.10 20.31 18.19
CA THR A 611 5.09 20.22 17.11
C THR A 611 5.07 18.84 16.46
N ILE A 612 3.89 18.37 16.04
CA ILE A 612 3.73 17.08 15.36
C ILE A 612 4.22 17.22 13.93
N LYS A 613 5.12 16.33 13.50
CA LYS A 613 5.50 16.22 12.09
C LYS A 613 4.33 15.72 11.24
N THR A 614 4.28 16.14 9.98
CA THR A 614 3.29 15.60 9.04
C THR A 614 3.45 14.09 8.93
N LEU A 615 2.38 13.37 9.22
CA LEU A 615 2.29 11.92 9.09
C LEU A 615 1.72 11.61 7.69
N VAL A 616 2.48 10.89 6.89
CA VAL A 616 2.01 10.37 5.60
C VAL A 616 1.46 8.97 5.86
N PRO A 617 0.14 8.75 5.69
CA PRO A 617 -0.43 7.43 5.88
C PRO A 617 0.06 6.50 4.78
N ASP A 618 0.45 5.28 5.15
CA ASP A 618 0.97 4.27 4.24
C ASP A 618 0.46 2.86 4.57
N GLU A 619 0.62 1.95 3.64
CA GLU A 619 0.30 0.53 3.83
C GLU A 619 1.39 -0.23 4.59
N LYS A 620 2.60 0.33 4.72
CA LYS A 620 3.68 -0.27 5.50
C LYS A 620 3.28 -0.42 6.97
N GLY A 621 2.66 0.62 7.54
CA GLY A 621 2.16 0.62 8.91
C GLY A 621 3.26 0.55 9.98
N VAL A 622 2.91 0.06 11.17
CA VAL A 622 3.79 0.04 12.33
C VAL A 622 4.65 -1.23 12.42
N GLY A 623 4.09 -2.38 12.06
CA GLY A 623 4.75 -3.67 12.22
C GLY A 623 4.76 -4.18 13.67
N TYR A 624 5.64 -5.12 13.97
CA TYR A 624 5.73 -5.75 15.29
C TYR A 624 6.22 -4.78 16.36
N LEU A 625 5.49 -4.66 17.46
CA LEU A 625 5.87 -3.85 18.64
C LEU A 625 6.44 -4.69 19.79
N ALA A 626 6.32 -6.01 19.77
CA ALA A 626 6.94 -6.91 20.74
C ALA A 626 7.94 -7.81 20.04
N VAL A 627 8.96 -8.29 20.78
CA VAL A 627 9.83 -9.36 20.28
C VAL A 627 8.96 -10.59 20.14
N SER A 628 8.55 -10.92 18.89
CA SER A 628 7.73 -12.09 18.64
C SER A 628 8.50 -13.34 19.02
N GLN A 629 7.89 -14.16 19.87
CA GLN A 629 8.28 -15.55 20.00
C GLN A 629 8.18 -16.18 18.62
N GLU A 630 9.12 -17.06 18.28
CA GLU A 630 9.32 -17.78 17.02
C GLU A 630 8.24 -17.56 15.95
N GLN A 631 8.58 -16.83 14.88
CA GLN A 631 7.68 -16.64 13.76
C GLN A 631 7.48 -17.99 13.06
N ARG A 632 6.29 -18.55 13.16
CA ARG A 632 5.92 -19.76 12.44
C ARG A 632 5.97 -19.47 10.93
N GLU A 633 6.60 -20.36 10.16
CA GLU A 633 6.63 -20.22 8.70
C GLU A 633 5.23 -20.41 8.13
N ASN A 634 4.68 -19.38 7.47
CA ASN A 634 3.43 -19.47 6.75
C ASN A 634 3.65 -20.09 5.36
N LYS A 635 3.26 -21.34 5.18
CA LYS A 635 3.40 -22.10 3.93
C LYS A 635 2.54 -21.58 2.78
N ALA A 636 1.46 -20.86 3.09
CA ALA A 636 0.57 -20.28 2.09
C ALA A 636 1.28 -19.27 1.17
N LEU A 637 2.34 -18.61 1.64
CA LEU A 637 3.09 -17.60 0.90
C LEU A 637 3.84 -18.12 -0.34
N LYS A 638 4.03 -19.43 -0.44
CA LYS A 638 4.69 -20.10 -1.57
C LYS A 638 3.72 -20.99 -2.35
N ALA A 639 2.45 -20.99 -1.96
CA ALA A 639 1.43 -21.84 -2.54
C ALA A 639 0.72 -21.16 -3.72
N SER A 640 0.09 -21.94 -4.56
CA SER A 640 -0.83 -21.44 -5.58
C SER A 640 -2.27 -21.59 -5.13
N PHE A 641 -3.09 -20.59 -5.49
CA PHE A 641 -4.50 -20.52 -5.10
C PHE A 641 -5.42 -20.63 -6.32
N SER A 642 -6.53 -21.34 -6.15
CA SER A 642 -7.65 -21.38 -7.09
C SER A 642 -8.98 -21.32 -6.34
N ALA A 643 -10.05 -20.94 -7.02
CA ALA A 643 -11.35 -20.75 -6.39
C ALA A 643 -12.49 -21.25 -7.29
N SER A 644 -13.65 -21.50 -6.71
CA SER A 644 -14.89 -21.81 -7.44
C SER A 644 -15.27 -20.68 -8.39
N SER A 645 -15.13 -19.43 -7.94
CA SER A 645 -15.40 -18.22 -8.71
C SER A 645 -14.57 -17.05 -8.18
N VAL A 646 -14.49 -15.98 -8.96
CA VAL A 646 -13.78 -14.75 -8.62
C VAL A 646 -14.65 -13.56 -8.98
N ARG A 647 -14.99 -12.75 -7.98
CA ARG A 647 -15.81 -11.54 -8.17
C ARG A 647 -15.17 -10.59 -9.17
N SER A 648 -16.01 -10.03 -10.04
CA SER A 648 -15.58 -9.01 -10.99
C SER A 648 -14.94 -7.80 -10.30
N PRO A 649 -13.86 -7.21 -10.86
CA PRO A 649 -13.21 -6.06 -10.27
C PRO A 649 -14.17 -4.89 -10.05
N ARG A 650 -14.06 -4.20 -8.92
CA ARG A 650 -14.82 -3.00 -8.59
C ARG A 650 -13.90 -1.77 -8.62
N THR A 651 -14.30 -0.74 -9.34
CA THR A 651 -13.60 0.55 -9.37
C THR A 651 -14.44 1.63 -8.71
N SER A 652 -13.88 2.28 -7.70
CA SER A 652 -14.42 3.46 -7.04
C SER A 652 -13.69 4.71 -7.53
N LYS A 653 -14.44 5.81 -7.73
CA LYS A 653 -13.90 7.11 -8.17
C LYS A 653 -14.34 8.18 -7.21
N VAL A 654 -13.38 8.92 -6.67
CA VAL A 654 -13.64 9.98 -5.70
C VAL A 654 -12.77 11.21 -5.98
N GLU A 655 -13.17 12.35 -5.42
CA GLU A 655 -12.35 13.56 -5.40
C GLU A 655 -11.75 13.70 -4.01
N ILE A 656 -10.42 13.77 -3.94
CA ILE A 656 -9.65 13.84 -2.70
C ILE A 656 -8.88 15.15 -2.65
N GLU A 657 -8.88 15.76 -1.49
CA GLU A 657 -8.02 16.87 -1.18
C GLU A 657 -6.69 16.37 -0.63
N THR A 658 -5.60 16.81 -1.28
CA THR A 658 -4.23 16.36 -0.94
C THR A 658 -3.36 17.45 -0.32
N GLN A 659 -3.87 18.69 -0.24
CA GLN A 659 -3.11 19.80 0.33
C GLN A 659 -3.60 20.14 1.74
N PRO A 660 -2.78 19.93 2.77
CA PRO A 660 -3.19 20.14 4.16
C PRO A 660 -3.52 21.60 4.50
N ASN A 661 -3.00 22.55 3.74
CA ASN A 661 -3.20 23.98 3.96
C ASN A 661 -4.30 24.58 3.08
N CYS A 662 -4.99 23.78 2.29
CA CYS A 662 -6.03 24.26 1.41
C CYS A 662 -7.29 24.67 2.20
N PRO A 663 -7.84 25.86 1.97
CA PRO A 663 -9.15 26.22 2.50
C PRO A 663 -10.23 25.26 2.01
N LEU A 664 -11.21 24.93 2.85
CA LEU A 664 -12.34 24.05 2.48
C LEU A 664 -13.11 24.54 1.24
N ALA A 665 -13.07 25.84 0.94
CA ALA A 665 -13.74 26.45 -0.20
C ALA A 665 -12.95 26.37 -1.51
N ASP A 666 -11.67 26.01 -1.47
CA ASP A 666 -10.83 25.93 -2.67
C ASP A 666 -10.90 24.55 -3.31
N LYS A 667 -11.82 24.41 -4.26
CA LYS A 667 -12.02 23.18 -5.02
C LYS A 667 -10.88 22.88 -6.02
N THR A 668 -9.97 23.81 -6.25
CA THR A 668 -8.89 23.65 -7.22
C THR A 668 -7.81 22.66 -6.73
N SER A 669 -7.80 22.36 -5.45
CA SER A 669 -6.90 21.37 -4.83
C SER A 669 -7.43 19.94 -4.81
N LEU A 670 -8.69 19.72 -5.23
CA LEU A 670 -9.27 18.39 -5.31
C LEU A 670 -8.69 17.64 -6.51
N VAL A 671 -8.25 16.42 -6.27
CA VAL A 671 -7.72 15.50 -7.27
C VAL A 671 -8.68 14.32 -7.43
N LYS A 672 -9.03 14.00 -8.67
CA LYS A 672 -9.81 12.81 -8.98
C LYS A 672 -8.90 11.58 -8.90
N VAL A 673 -9.28 10.63 -8.10
CA VAL A 673 -8.57 9.36 -7.92
C VAL A 673 -9.50 8.18 -8.14
N GLU A 674 -8.92 7.06 -8.52
CA GLU A 674 -9.63 5.80 -8.74
C GLU A 674 -8.95 4.70 -7.90
N ARG A 675 -9.77 3.87 -7.27
CA ARG A 675 -9.32 2.65 -6.59
C ARG A 675 -10.01 1.44 -7.24
N THR A 676 -9.22 0.50 -7.74
CA THR A 676 -9.74 -0.75 -8.29
C THR A 676 -9.39 -1.90 -7.37
N HIS A 677 -10.41 -2.57 -6.85
CA HIS A 677 -10.26 -3.81 -6.11
C HIS A 677 -10.30 -5.00 -7.06
N ILE A 678 -9.28 -5.85 -6.97
CA ILE A 678 -9.17 -7.11 -7.70
C ILE A 678 -9.22 -8.24 -6.67
N TYR A 679 -10.12 -9.19 -6.87
CA TYR A 679 -10.43 -10.22 -5.90
C TYR A 679 -9.79 -11.57 -6.25
N HIS A 680 -8.52 -11.55 -6.68
CA HIS A 680 -7.80 -12.74 -7.11
C HIS A 680 -7.65 -13.76 -5.96
N PRO A 681 -7.73 -15.09 -6.22
CA PRO A 681 -7.57 -16.12 -5.18
C PRO A 681 -6.25 -16.00 -4.40
N GLY A 682 -5.15 -15.66 -5.08
CA GLY A 682 -3.83 -15.49 -4.47
C GLY A 682 -3.74 -14.36 -3.44
N ASN A 683 -4.69 -13.42 -3.44
CA ASN A 683 -4.76 -12.34 -2.43
C ASN A 683 -4.94 -12.89 -1.00
N ALA A 684 -5.46 -14.10 -0.86
CA ALA A 684 -5.61 -14.75 0.44
C ALA A 684 -4.29 -15.30 1.02
N GLY A 685 -3.16 -15.14 0.33
CA GLY A 685 -1.86 -15.62 0.80
C GLY A 685 -0.71 -14.71 0.36
N ASP A 686 -0.93 -13.40 0.25
CA ASP A 686 0.02 -12.44 -0.34
C ASP A 686 0.70 -11.51 0.67
N ARG A 687 0.48 -11.67 1.97
CA ARG A 687 0.99 -10.81 3.07
C ARG A 687 0.46 -9.38 3.07
N SER A 688 -0.68 -9.13 2.47
CA SER A 688 -1.31 -7.83 2.50
C SER A 688 -2.65 -7.87 3.21
N ASN A 689 -2.78 -7.12 4.29
CA ASN A 689 -4.08 -6.93 4.93
C ASN A 689 -5.05 -6.08 4.06
N GLY A 690 -4.55 -5.42 3.00
CA GLY A 690 -5.34 -4.57 2.10
C GLY A 690 -5.97 -5.30 0.91
N THR A 691 -5.67 -6.58 0.71
CA THR A 691 -6.13 -7.38 -0.42
C THR A 691 -6.96 -8.57 0.03
N ARG A 692 -7.88 -9.05 -0.79
CA ARG A 692 -8.75 -10.19 -0.45
C ARG A 692 -9.19 -10.96 -1.69
N TRP A 693 -9.53 -12.22 -1.50
CA TRP A 693 -10.34 -12.96 -2.44
C TRP A 693 -11.83 -12.77 -2.11
N MET A 694 -12.67 -12.69 -3.15
CA MET A 694 -14.13 -12.71 -3.03
C MET A 694 -14.69 -13.62 -4.13
N ALA A 695 -15.64 -14.48 -3.78
CA ALA A 695 -16.42 -15.22 -4.75
C ALA A 695 -17.46 -14.33 -5.45
N GLU A 696 -17.93 -14.74 -6.63
CA GLU A 696 -19.09 -14.11 -7.28
C GLU A 696 -20.34 -14.20 -6.37
N THR A 697 -21.22 -13.20 -6.49
CA THR A 697 -22.41 -13.10 -5.64
C THR A 697 -23.45 -14.19 -5.88
N ASN A 698 -23.38 -14.86 -7.02
CA ASN A 698 -24.26 -15.97 -7.41
C ASN A 698 -23.59 -17.34 -7.30
N ASP A 699 -22.46 -17.45 -6.62
CA ASP A 699 -21.82 -18.72 -6.32
C ASP A 699 -22.47 -19.32 -5.06
N ASP A 700 -23.31 -20.35 -5.25
CA ASP A 700 -24.04 -20.99 -4.17
C ASP A 700 -23.17 -21.95 -3.32
N HIS A 701 -21.99 -22.30 -3.81
CA HIS A 701 -21.05 -23.21 -3.14
C HIS A 701 -19.61 -22.71 -3.21
N PRO A 702 -19.31 -21.52 -2.66
CA PRO A 702 -18.01 -20.90 -2.79
C PRO A 702 -16.92 -21.68 -2.04
N TRP A 703 -15.80 -21.89 -2.74
CA TRP A 703 -14.63 -22.50 -2.14
C TRP A 703 -13.33 -21.82 -2.62
N LEU A 704 -12.32 -21.89 -1.76
CA LEU A 704 -10.94 -21.50 -2.05
C LEU A 704 -10.03 -22.71 -1.82
N MET A 705 -9.13 -23.00 -2.76
CA MET A 705 -8.20 -24.12 -2.71
C MET A 705 -6.75 -23.63 -2.78
N VAL A 706 -5.90 -24.27 -1.99
CA VAL A 706 -4.45 -24.08 -1.95
C VAL A 706 -3.77 -25.35 -2.46
N ASP A 707 -2.81 -25.22 -3.38
CA ASP A 707 -1.81 -26.23 -3.74
C ASP A 707 -0.44 -25.81 -3.18
N LEU A 708 0.08 -26.56 -2.23
CA LEU A 708 1.40 -26.35 -1.62
C LEU A 708 2.57 -26.76 -2.51
N GLY A 709 2.29 -27.26 -3.74
CA GLY A 709 3.30 -27.75 -4.69
C GLY A 709 3.71 -29.20 -4.40
N GLU A 710 3.96 -29.53 -3.14
CA GLU A 710 4.27 -30.89 -2.68
C GLU A 710 3.52 -31.21 -1.36
N ALA A 711 3.51 -32.47 -0.97
CA ALA A 711 2.90 -32.87 0.30
C ALA A 711 3.78 -32.42 1.48
N MET A 712 3.30 -31.49 2.27
CA MET A 712 3.98 -30.90 3.45
C MET A 712 3.24 -31.25 4.74
N GLN A 713 3.95 -31.29 5.87
CA GLN A 713 3.32 -31.38 7.19
C GLN A 713 2.61 -30.06 7.49
N VAL A 714 1.30 -30.10 7.66
CA VAL A 714 0.46 -28.99 8.07
C VAL A 714 -0.10 -29.28 9.45
N THR A 715 0.14 -28.38 10.39
CA THR A 715 -0.38 -28.50 11.78
C THR A 715 -1.69 -27.75 11.94
N GLU A 716 -1.81 -26.56 11.34
CA GLU A 716 -2.90 -25.63 11.58
C GLU A 716 -3.14 -24.73 10.35
N CYS A 717 -4.40 -24.39 10.14
CA CYS A 717 -4.82 -23.31 9.25
C CYS A 717 -5.53 -22.21 10.03
N GLN A 718 -5.34 -20.96 9.62
CA GLN A 718 -6.05 -19.80 10.15
C GLN A 718 -6.71 -19.05 8.98
N PHE A 719 -7.99 -18.73 9.12
CA PHE A 719 -8.81 -18.06 8.11
C PHE A 719 -9.31 -16.71 8.63
N ALA A 720 -8.86 -15.62 8.02
CA ALA A 720 -9.43 -14.28 8.25
C ALA A 720 -10.50 -14.01 7.18
N PHE A 721 -11.74 -14.27 7.50
CA PHE A 721 -12.87 -14.03 6.58
C PHE A 721 -13.20 -12.55 6.46
N VAL A 722 -13.85 -12.15 5.37
CA VAL A 722 -14.51 -10.86 5.25
C VAL A 722 -15.78 -10.82 6.13
N HIS A 723 -16.16 -9.63 6.64
CA HIS A 723 -17.29 -9.45 7.58
C HIS A 723 -17.25 -10.39 8.80
N PRO A 724 -16.12 -10.49 9.52
CA PRO A 724 -15.94 -11.51 10.55
C PRO A 724 -16.89 -11.34 11.74
N ALA A 725 -17.36 -10.12 12.03
CA ALA A 725 -18.31 -9.84 13.11
C ALA A 725 -19.72 -10.37 12.83
N GLU A 726 -20.09 -10.60 11.57
CA GLU A 726 -21.35 -11.23 11.16
C GLU A 726 -21.28 -12.76 11.27
N GLY A 727 -20.07 -13.31 11.31
CA GLY A 727 -19.78 -14.71 11.54
C GLY A 727 -19.89 -15.61 10.31
N HIS A 728 -19.24 -16.79 10.43
CA HIS A 728 -19.13 -17.78 9.35
C HIS A 728 -19.38 -19.20 9.83
N ALA A 729 -19.94 -20.03 8.92
CA ALA A 729 -19.90 -21.48 8.99
C ALA A 729 -19.13 -21.99 7.77
N TRP A 730 -18.27 -23.00 7.95
CA TRP A 730 -17.35 -23.47 6.92
C TRP A 730 -16.89 -24.90 7.19
N HIS A 731 -16.38 -25.56 6.14
CA HIS A 731 -15.64 -26.82 6.29
C HIS A 731 -14.39 -26.84 5.42
N LEU A 732 -13.39 -27.59 5.88
CA LEU A 732 -12.09 -27.77 5.25
C LEU A 732 -11.94 -29.23 4.81
N GLU A 733 -11.48 -29.43 3.58
CA GLU A 733 -11.10 -30.72 3.03
C GLU A 733 -9.60 -30.74 2.69
N LYS A 734 -9.02 -31.95 2.70
CA LYS A 734 -7.61 -32.18 2.34
C LYS A 734 -7.49 -33.26 1.26
N SER A 735 -6.44 -33.16 0.46
CA SER A 735 -6.10 -34.15 -0.57
C SER A 735 -4.59 -34.16 -0.84
N ASN A 736 -4.08 -35.29 -1.38
CA ASN A 736 -2.70 -35.39 -1.86
C ASN A 736 -2.60 -35.50 -3.39
N ASP A 737 -3.71 -35.75 -4.08
CA ASP A 737 -3.79 -35.92 -5.53
C ASP A 737 -4.70 -34.90 -6.24
N GLY A 738 -5.38 -34.02 -5.46
CA GLY A 738 -6.30 -33.00 -5.97
C GLY A 738 -7.65 -33.56 -6.47
N THR A 739 -7.88 -34.88 -6.38
CA THR A 739 -9.08 -35.56 -6.86
C THR A 739 -9.84 -36.28 -5.76
N ASN A 740 -9.12 -36.93 -4.85
CA ASN A 740 -9.71 -37.64 -3.70
C ASN A 740 -9.65 -36.75 -2.46
N TRP A 741 -10.82 -36.25 -2.05
CA TRP A 741 -10.96 -35.29 -0.94
C TRP A 741 -11.46 -35.99 0.33
N GLN A 742 -10.90 -35.59 1.46
CA GLN A 742 -11.29 -36.08 2.79
C GLN A 742 -11.63 -34.88 3.69
N PRO A 743 -12.74 -34.97 4.49
CA PRO A 743 -13.05 -33.96 5.47
C PRO A 743 -11.88 -33.79 6.48
N CYS A 744 -11.59 -32.57 6.87
CA CYS A 744 -10.52 -32.25 7.79
C CYS A 744 -11.03 -31.56 9.07
N ALA A 745 -11.73 -30.43 8.90
CA ALA A 745 -12.23 -29.61 10.00
C ALA A 745 -13.48 -28.84 9.56
N GLY A 746 -14.19 -28.21 10.49
CA GLY A 746 -15.32 -27.34 10.12
C GLY A 746 -16.06 -26.77 11.31
N VAL A 747 -16.81 -25.70 11.06
CA VAL A 747 -17.73 -25.04 11.98
C VAL A 747 -19.10 -25.01 11.33
N LYS A 748 -20.05 -25.76 11.89
CA LYS A 748 -21.40 -25.91 11.32
C LYS A 748 -22.33 -24.75 11.68
N GLU A 749 -22.22 -24.24 12.89
CA GLU A 749 -23.02 -23.11 13.36
C GLU A 749 -22.22 -21.82 13.09
N VAL A 750 -22.93 -20.76 12.68
CA VAL A 750 -22.30 -19.46 12.42
C VAL A 750 -21.60 -18.96 13.69
N LYS A 751 -20.30 -18.69 13.58
CA LYS A 751 -19.49 -18.17 14.67
C LYS A 751 -18.85 -16.83 14.25
N ALA A 752 -19.01 -15.80 15.09
CA ALA A 752 -18.36 -14.52 14.96
C ALA A 752 -17.02 -14.55 15.69
N CYS A 753 -15.93 -14.71 14.96
CA CYS A 753 -14.56 -14.64 15.44
C CYS A 753 -13.58 -14.39 14.29
N SER A 754 -12.37 -13.96 14.61
CA SER A 754 -11.28 -13.86 13.64
C SER A 754 -9.93 -14.06 14.36
N PRO A 755 -8.98 -14.85 13.79
CA PRO A 755 -9.22 -15.79 12.71
C PRO A 755 -10.03 -17.02 13.16
N HIS A 756 -10.68 -17.69 12.22
CA HIS A 756 -11.12 -19.07 12.45
C HIS A 756 -9.92 -20.00 12.35
N VAL A 757 -9.84 -21.01 13.23
CA VAL A 757 -8.69 -21.91 13.33
C VAL A 757 -9.12 -23.36 13.06
N ALA A 758 -8.36 -24.06 12.20
CA ALA A 758 -8.52 -25.46 11.89
C ALA A 758 -7.24 -26.24 12.23
N THR A 759 -7.33 -27.29 13.05
CA THR A 759 -6.23 -28.23 13.24
C THR A 759 -6.26 -29.24 12.08
N VAL A 760 -5.13 -29.39 11.38
CA VAL A 760 -4.97 -30.32 10.25
C VAL A 760 -4.19 -31.57 10.71
N GLY A 761 -3.01 -31.41 11.29
CA GLY A 761 -2.20 -32.46 11.91
C GLY A 761 -1.72 -33.55 10.95
N ASP A 762 -1.61 -33.30 9.65
CA ASP A 762 -1.35 -34.31 8.62
C ASP A 762 -0.39 -33.80 7.53
N LYS A 763 0.13 -34.74 6.73
CA LYS A 763 0.94 -34.42 5.55
C LYS A 763 0.04 -34.33 4.32
N VAL A 764 -0.12 -33.09 3.80
CA VAL A 764 -1.07 -32.76 2.73
C VAL A 764 -0.44 -31.89 1.66
N ARG A 765 -0.88 -32.01 0.41
CA ARG A 765 -0.53 -31.12 -0.69
C ARG A 765 -1.64 -30.11 -0.97
N TYR A 766 -2.90 -30.53 -0.95
CA TYR A 766 -4.05 -29.68 -1.27
C TYR A 766 -4.95 -29.50 -0.05
N LEU A 767 -5.42 -28.27 0.13
CA LEU A 767 -6.44 -27.89 1.11
C LEU A 767 -7.54 -27.12 0.39
N ARG A 768 -8.80 -27.42 0.66
CA ARG A 768 -9.95 -26.73 0.07
C ARG A 768 -10.92 -26.30 1.16
N LEU A 769 -11.09 -24.99 1.31
CA LEU A 769 -11.98 -24.35 2.25
C LEU A 769 -13.30 -24.04 1.55
N HIS A 770 -14.41 -24.56 2.06
CA HIS A 770 -15.76 -24.23 1.65
C HIS A 770 -16.38 -23.25 2.64
N ILE A 771 -17.07 -22.22 2.15
CA ILE A 771 -17.80 -21.26 2.97
C ILE A 771 -19.29 -21.61 2.89
N ASP A 772 -19.81 -22.21 3.97
CA ASP A 772 -21.18 -22.71 4.00
C ASP A 772 -22.21 -21.63 4.35
N LYS A 773 -21.80 -20.64 5.18
CA LYS A 773 -22.61 -19.46 5.54
C LYS A 773 -21.68 -18.27 5.84
N GLY A 774 -22.18 -17.05 5.62
CA GLY A 774 -21.46 -15.81 5.79
C GLY A 774 -20.98 -15.23 4.46
N ALA A 775 -20.24 -14.15 4.49
CA ALA A 775 -19.72 -13.50 3.30
C ALA A 775 -18.63 -14.36 2.63
N ALA A 776 -18.80 -14.64 1.34
CA ALA A 776 -17.90 -15.52 0.60
C ALA A 776 -16.61 -14.78 0.16
N GLY A 777 -15.68 -14.62 1.09
CA GLY A 777 -14.39 -13.99 0.86
C GLY A 777 -13.40 -14.17 2.00
N LEU A 778 -12.13 -13.97 1.70
CA LEU A 778 -11.04 -14.20 2.64
C LEU A 778 -9.97 -13.12 2.46
N TRP A 779 -9.59 -12.48 3.57
CA TRP A 779 -8.47 -11.55 3.64
C TRP A 779 -7.15 -12.31 3.66
N GLU A 780 -7.05 -13.33 4.52
CA GLU A 780 -5.79 -14.06 4.69
C GLU A 780 -6.07 -15.52 5.06
N TRP A 781 -5.31 -16.43 4.48
CA TRP A 781 -5.21 -17.83 4.85
C TRP A 781 -3.77 -18.16 5.26
N LYS A 782 -3.53 -18.33 6.55
CA LYS A 782 -2.24 -18.77 7.07
C LYS A 782 -2.21 -20.29 7.23
N ILE A 783 -1.11 -20.93 6.83
CA ILE A 783 -0.90 -22.38 6.88
C ILE A 783 0.43 -22.65 7.56
N TYR A 784 0.38 -23.38 8.66
CA TYR A 784 1.54 -23.65 9.49
C TYR A 784 1.94 -25.13 9.55
#